data_366e37f8f13aea3ed4131ffccdca7380
#
_entry.id   366e37f8f13aea3ed4131ffccdca7380
#
_cell.length_a   1.000
_cell.length_b   1.000
_cell.length_c   1.000
_cell.angle_alpha   90.00
_cell.angle_beta   90.00
_cell.angle_gamma   90.00
#
_symmetry.space_group_name_H-M   'P 1'
#
loop_
_entity.id
_entity.type
_entity.pdbx_description
1 polymer ?
#
loop_
_entity_poly.entity_id
_entity_poly.type
_entity_poly.pdbx_seq_one_letter_code
_entity_poly.pdbx_strand_id
1 'polypeptide(L)'
;MNITDKNFFCKAKPVWAKELSEQINCCIELECKLKYEPVTELYITGATFFQVFINGNLIHYGPARVADGYAAVDIIDLSEKISDKNGDNILLIRAMGYNCPSFACVSHTSFVCAEVRTGNTIVAATGENGFCGYINNQHLRYTERYSYQRHFCESWDFTKERTECELELLDCDVNLIWRETVYPILNKISADDTYHIGKFIKTDSERTEPFSFVSNPNDGFFHFAKSEIESRAYDEYIKTEVYLANKTNMDFVELEEQQCARWDFDEIQAGFFCINVNVLKAARIVLAFSEQKTNNGQLDMKQLNSHNVIEWNLPKGTHTLWSCEPYTAKYAEILIFDGIADVRKPEMYELAFPDSLTEKFESKDETESEIYRAAVRTFRHNALDIFMDCPSRERAGWLFDSYYTAKAEYSFTGKTLTEDAFLKNYILGGERTQGDGMLNMCYPSDVFSKGFIPQWSMWYVIEADEYINMRNGKIHPNKFKPSVSGLINWFLKYENEFGLLERLDGWNFVEWSKVNERVWDISWATNMLYSKVLEISARLLENNDLKEKSEKLKETIRHMAFDGKLFRDRAMRTENGDIKNTDELSEVTQYYALMFDIADIHMSKYSYMKNMVLNVFGTENADGELIEKANAMPGLYLRMELLLRYGMKEKLLSEIKDYFGAMAKESGTLWEHKNGNGSRDHGFASYVGAVIKDISEPK
;
A
#
# COMPACT_ATOMS: atom_id res chain seq x y z
N MET A 1 7.25 20.36 18.89
CA MET A 1 6.45 20.09 20.13
C MET A 1 7.02 18.80 20.67
N ASN A 2 7.60 18.81 21.88
CA ASN A 2 8.21 17.59 22.45
C ASN A 2 7.12 16.62 22.91
N ILE A 3 7.39 15.30 22.88
CA ILE A 3 6.52 14.22 23.39
C ILE A 3 5.99 14.48 24.82
N THR A 4 6.52 15.45 25.50
CA THR A 4 6.05 15.92 26.84
C THR A 4 4.88 16.90 26.79
N ASP A 5 4.22 17.09 25.64
CA ASP A 5 3.02 17.92 25.59
C ASP A 5 1.89 17.25 26.38
N LYS A 6 1.53 17.86 27.51
CA LYS A 6 0.51 17.36 28.45
C LYS A 6 -0.88 17.17 27.83
N ASN A 7 -1.08 17.63 26.59
CA ASN A 7 -2.34 17.43 25.89
C ASN A 7 -2.50 15.97 25.40
N PHE A 8 -1.41 15.28 25.05
CA PHE A 8 -1.43 13.88 24.57
C PHE A 8 -1.25 12.90 25.74
N PHE A 9 -0.17 13.04 26.48
CA PHE A 9 0.15 12.19 27.63
C PHE A 9 0.28 13.02 28.90
N CYS A 10 -0.32 12.54 30.00
CA CYS A 10 -0.23 13.21 31.28
C CYS A 10 1.07 12.86 32.02
N LYS A 11 1.49 11.58 31.91
CA LYS A 11 2.66 11.03 32.60
C LYS A 11 3.58 10.20 31.70
N ALA A 12 3.02 9.50 30.72
CA ALA A 12 3.79 8.61 29.88
C ALA A 12 4.94 9.32 29.17
N LYS A 13 6.06 8.63 29.06
CA LYS A 13 7.29 9.06 28.38
C LYS A 13 7.69 7.99 27.39
N PRO A 14 8.41 8.35 26.29
CA PRO A 14 8.98 7.38 25.37
C PRO A 14 9.97 6.46 26.08
N VAL A 15 9.83 5.17 25.86
CA VAL A 15 10.73 4.15 26.41
C VAL A 15 11.08 3.11 25.36
N TRP A 16 12.19 2.42 25.55
CA TRP A 16 12.55 1.18 24.86
C TRP A 16 13.38 0.30 25.79
N ALA A 17 13.62 -0.96 25.38
CA ALA A 17 14.54 -1.82 26.10
C ALA A 17 15.96 -1.21 26.04
N LYS A 18 16.64 -1.14 27.18
CA LYS A 18 17.93 -0.48 27.33
C LYS A 18 18.95 -0.94 26.29
N GLU A 19 19.64 0.00 25.67
CA GLU A 19 20.66 -0.20 24.62
C GLU A 19 20.17 -0.88 23.33
N LEU A 20 18.88 -1.05 23.15
CA LEU A 20 18.30 -1.71 21.96
C LEU A 20 17.51 -0.78 21.04
N SER A 21 17.35 0.50 21.36
CA SER A 21 16.50 1.43 20.60
C SER A 21 16.96 1.67 19.15
N GLU A 22 18.26 1.53 18.85
CA GLU A 22 18.85 1.67 17.52
C GLU A 22 19.11 0.33 16.83
N GLN A 23 18.78 -0.77 17.48
CA GLN A 23 19.03 -2.10 16.94
C GLN A 23 17.97 -2.50 15.91
N ILE A 24 18.42 -3.13 14.81
CA ILE A 24 17.55 -3.56 13.71
C ILE A 24 16.69 -4.76 14.16
N ASN A 25 15.40 -4.75 13.77
CA ASN A 25 14.45 -5.85 13.90
C ASN A 25 14.30 -6.38 15.34
N CYS A 26 14.15 -5.48 16.30
CA CYS A 26 13.92 -5.83 17.70
C CYS A 26 12.43 -5.88 18.04
N CYS A 27 12.04 -6.85 18.85
CA CYS A 27 10.69 -6.98 19.41
C CYS A 27 10.74 -6.83 20.93
N ILE A 28 9.95 -5.90 21.46
CA ILE A 28 9.71 -5.79 22.91
C ILE A 28 8.22 -5.95 23.22
N GLU A 29 7.94 -6.34 24.44
CA GLU A 29 6.58 -6.44 24.96
C GLU A 29 6.44 -5.64 26.26
N LEU A 30 5.36 -4.87 26.35
CA LEU A 30 4.95 -4.18 27.58
C LEU A 30 3.69 -4.84 28.10
N GLU A 31 3.71 -5.28 29.35
CA GLU A 31 2.58 -5.97 29.98
C GLU A 31 2.04 -5.15 31.14
N CYS A 32 0.72 -5.04 31.22
CA CYS A 32 0.03 -4.38 32.30
C CYS A 32 -1.20 -5.20 32.74
N LYS A 33 -1.44 -5.33 34.05
CA LYS A 33 -2.65 -5.94 34.58
C LYS A 33 -3.72 -4.89 34.77
N LEU A 34 -4.89 -5.13 34.19
CA LEU A 34 -6.04 -4.23 34.24
C LEU A 34 -7.20 -4.88 34.97
N LYS A 35 -7.88 -4.11 35.82
CA LYS A 35 -9.22 -4.45 36.32
C LYS A 35 -10.24 -3.81 35.41
N TYR A 36 -11.41 -4.45 35.32
CA TYR A 36 -12.53 -3.87 34.57
C TYR A 36 -13.02 -2.59 35.24
N GLU A 37 -13.10 -1.54 34.45
CA GLU A 37 -13.74 -0.29 34.80
C GLU A 37 -14.54 0.22 33.58
N PRO A 38 -15.69 0.88 33.78
CA PRO A 38 -16.59 1.27 32.71
C PRO A 38 -15.99 2.18 31.63
N VAL A 39 -14.97 2.95 31.98
CA VAL A 39 -14.27 3.85 31.05
C VAL A 39 -12.78 3.61 31.19
N THR A 40 -12.22 2.83 30.31
CA THR A 40 -10.78 2.55 30.27
C THR A 40 -10.27 2.79 28.86
N GLU A 41 -9.32 3.69 28.71
CA GLU A 41 -8.73 4.08 27.45
C GLU A 41 -7.22 3.89 27.45
N LEU A 42 -6.66 3.43 26.35
CA LEU A 42 -5.23 3.39 26.08
C LEU A 42 -4.88 4.51 25.10
N TYR A 43 -3.98 5.40 25.53
CA TYR A 43 -3.33 6.40 24.68
C TYR A 43 -1.97 5.83 24.30
N ILE A 44 -1.65 5.73 23.02
CA ILE A 44 -0.43 5.07 22.57
C ILE A 44 0.12 5.65 21.28
N THR A 45 1.44 5.72 21.21
CA THR A 45 2.21 5.95 19.98
C THR A 45 3.54 5.18 20.06
N GLY A 46 4.22 5.02 18.93
CA GLY A 46 5.51 4.32 18.88
C GLY A 46 6.13 4.28 17.49
N ALA A 47 7.29 3.67 17.37
CA ALA A 47 7.99 3.37 16.14
C ALA A 47 8.70 2.01 16.27
N THR A 48 8.62 1.08 15.28
CA THR A 48 7.99 1.28 13.97
C THR A 48 6.49 1.02 14.02
N PHE A 49 6.06 -0.15 14.53
CA PHE A 49 4.68 -0.57 14.70
C PHE A 49 4.44 -1.23 16.05
N PHE A 50 3.18 -1.26 16.45
CA PHE A 50 2.77 -2.00 17.63
C PHE A 50 1.45 -2.73 17.42
N GLN A 51 1.30 -3.85 18.10
CA GLN A 51 0.05 -4.59 18.25
C GLN A 51 -0.40 -4.48 19.71
N VAL A 52 -1.70 -4.36 19.92
CA VAL A 52 -2.30 -4.34 21.26
C VAL A 52 -3.19 -5.56 21.43
N PHE A 53 -2.95 -6.31 22.51
CA PHE A 53 -3.70 -7.51 22.86
C PHE A 53 -4.38 -7.33 24.23
N ILE A 54 -5.60 -7.86 24.36
CA ILE A 54 -6.27 -8.07 25.64
C ILE A 54 -6.52 -9.57 25.79
N ASN A 55 -6.00 -10.16 26.86
CA ASN A 55 -6.13 -11.60 27.14
C ASN A 55 -5.76 -12.49 25.93
N GLY A 56 -4.72 -12.12 25.21
CA GLY A 56 -4.20 -12.83 24.03
C GLY A 56 -4.95 -12.57 22.72
N ASN A 57 -6.02 -11.76 22.73
CA ASN A 57 -6.76 -11.38 21.51
C ASN A 57 -6.23 -10.06 20.96
N LEU A 58 -5.87 -10.03 19.69
CA LEU A 58 -5.47 -8.82 18.98
C LEU A 58 -6.66 -7.85 18.88
N ILE A 59 -6.51 -6.63 19.36
CA ILE A 59 -7.56 -5.61 19.37
C ILE A 59 -7.21 -4.35 18.58
N HIS A 60 -5.91 -4.10 18.35
CA HIS A 60 -5.46 -2.91 17.61
C HIS A 60 -4.08 -3.09 17.01
N TYR A 61 -3.81 -2.34 15.94
CA TYR A 61 -2.52 -2.20 15.26
C TYR A 61 -2.28 -0.73 14.91
N GLY A 62 -1.10 -0.25 15.21
CA GLY A 62 -0.67 1.14 14.96
C GLY A 62 0.83 1.33 15.05
N PRO A 63 1.29 2.59 15.03
CA PRO A 63 0.51 3.81 14.87
C PRO A 63 0.04 4.02 13.42
N ALA A 64 -0.79 5.04 13.21
CA ALA A 64 -1.01 5.55 11.87
C ALA A 64 0.29 6.15 11.32
N ARG A 65 0.58 5.89 10.04
CA ARG A 65 1.77 6.39 9.35
C ARG A 65 1.63 7.88 9.06
N VAL A 66 2.64 8.64 9.43
CA VAL A 66 2.65 10.10 9.30
C VAL A 66 3.99 10.60 8.78
N ALA A 67 4.05 11.87 8.43
CA ALA A 67 5.24 12.54 7.90
C ALA A 67 6.45 12.40 8.82
N ASP A 68 7.65 12.48 8.26
CA ASP A 68 8.90 12.51 8.99
C ASP A 68 8.93 13.63 10.05
N GLY A 69 9.49 13.34 11.22
CA GLY A 69 9.49 14.23 12.38
C GLY A 69 8.14 14.32 13.12
N TYR A 70 7.17 13.45 12.78
CA TYR A 70 5.87 13.35 13.46
C TYR A 70 5.59 11.94 13.96
N ALA A 71 4.70 11.81 14.96
CA ALA A 71 4.17 10.54 15.43
C ALA A 71 2.68 10.67 15.77
N ALA A 72 1.87 9.75 15.25
CA ALA A 72 0.44 9.74 15.52
C ALA A 72 0.13 9.07 16.86
N VAL A 73 -0.75 9.69 17.65
CA VAL A 73 -1.26 9.13 18.90
C VAL A 73 -2.63 8.52 18.66
N ASP A 74 -2.76 7.25 18.99
CA ASP A 74 -4.01 6.50 18.95
C ASP A 74 -4.69 6.53 20.33
N ILE A 75 -6.02 6.61 20.35
CA ILE A 75 -6.85 6.45 21.55
C ILE A 75 -7.71 5.20 21.34
N ILE A 76 -7.55 4.21 22.21
CA ILE A 76 -8.21 2.92 22.08
C ILE A 76 -9.12 2.71 23.29
N ASP A 77 -10.43 2.58 23.06
CA ASP A 77 -11.38 2.20 24.10
C ASP A 77 -11.22 0.71 24.44
N LEU A 78 -10.77 0.44 25.65
CA LEU A 78 -10.59 -0.90 26.19
C LEU A 78 -11.81 -1.43 26.93
N SER A 79 -12.80 -0.59 27.24
CA SER A 79 -13.93 -0.92 28.12
C SER A 79 -14.72 -2.13 27.62
N GLU A 80 -14.98 -2.20 26.30
CA GLU A 80 -15.71 -3.31 25.69
C GLU A 80 -14.81 -4.52 25.35
N LYS A 81 -13.51 -4.35 25.40
CA LYS A 81 -12.52 -5.39 25.08
C LYS A 81 -12.10 -6.21 26.28
N ILE A 82 -12.29 -5.67 27.48
CA ILE A 82 -12.04 -6.34 28.75
C ILE A 82 -13.16 -7.35 29.03
N SER A 83 -12.85 -8.64 28.84
CA SER A 83 -13.85 -9.72 28.93
C SER A 83 -14.11 -10.22 30.35
N ASP A 84 -13.09 -10.25 31.22
CA ASP A 84 -13.25 -10.66 32.61
C ASP A 84 -13.56 -9.43 33.50
N LYS A 85 -14.83 -9.32 33.90
CA LYS A 85 -15.32 -8.22 34.76
C LYS A 85 -14.96 -8.39 36.22
N ASN A 86 -14.54 -9.56 36.65
CA ASN A 86 -14.27 -9.88 38.07
C ASN A 86 -12.82 -10.19 38.38
N GLY A 87 -12.01 -10.47 37.37
CA GLY A 87 -10.62 -10.84 37.46
C GLY A 87 -9.64 -9.81 36.91
N ASP A 88 -8.38 -10.18 36.87
CA ASP A 88 -7.33 -9.40 36.22
C ASP A 88 -7.31 -9.70 34.73
N ASN A 89 -7.30 -8.67 33.92
CA ASN A 89 -7.10 -8.77 32.47
C ASN A 89 -5.68 -8.35 32.13
N ILE A 90 -5.09 -8.98 31.12
CA ILE A 90 -3.73 -8.69 30.70
C ILE A 90 -3.79 -7.85 29.43
N LEU A 91 -3.33 -6.61 29.52
CA LEU A 91 -2.99 -5.77 28.39
C LEU A 91 -1.55 -6.06 27.99
N LEU A 92 -1.34 -6.48 26.74
CA LEU A 92 -0.03 -6.68 26.15
C LEU A 92 0.13 -5.75 24.93
N ILE A 93 1.19 -4.94 24.95
CA ILE A 93 1.63 -4.14 23.79
C ILE A 93 2.89 -4.82 23.25
N ARG A 94 2.82 -5.37 22.04
CA ARG A 94 3.97 -5.88 21.30
C ARG A 94 4.46 -4.82 20.36
N ALA A 95 5.66 -4.31 20.54
CA ALA A 95 6.23 -3.26 19.72
C ALA A 95 7.42 -3.80 18.89
N MET A 96 7.36 -3.49 17.59
CA MET A 96 8.39 -3.86 16.61
C MET A 96 9.24 -2.64 16.26
N GLY A 97 10.53 -2.70 16.58
CA GLY A 97 11.52 -1.70 16.21
C GLY A 97 12.37 -2.21 15.05
N TYR A 98 12.02 -1.82 13.84
CA TYR A 98 12.75 -2.30 12.67
C TYR A 98 14.04 -1.54 12.42
N ASN A 99 14.09 -0.24 12.68
CA ASN A 99 15.25 0.64 12.43
C ASN A 99 15.89 0.41 11.07
N CYS A 100 15.05 0.27 10.05
CA CYS A 100 15.45 -0.14 8.72
C CYS A 100 14.58 0.63 7.71
N PRO A 101 15.18 1.29 6.72
CA PRO A 101 14.45 1.99 5.69
C PRO A 101 13.44 1.10 4.95
N SER A 102 12.28 1.66 4.62
CA SER A 102 11.23 0.97 3.89
C SER A 102 10.43 1.92 3.00
N PHE A 103 9.62 1.36 2.08
CA PHE A 103 8.64 2.12 1.32
C PHE A 103 7.33 2.29 2.13
N ALA A 104 7.12 1.44 3.13
CA ALA A 104 5.88 1.38 3.87
C ALA A 104 5.70 2.51 4.88
N CYS A 105 6.78 3.05 5.44
CA CYS A 105 6.76 4.12 6.44
C CYS A 105 8.11 4.82 6.53
N VAL A 106 8.15 5.94 7.25
CA VAL A 106 9.41 6.59 7.64
C VAL A 106 10.00 5.86 8.87
N SER A 107 11.30 5.58 8.84
CA SER A 107 12.00 4.99 9.97
C SER A 107 12.33 6.05 11.04
N HIS A 108 12.15 5.67 12.28
CA HIS A 108 12.57 6.40 13.47
C HIS A 108 13.27 5.46 14.42
N THR A 109 14.14 5.99 15.29
CA THR A 109 14.63 5.25 16.44
C THR A 109 13.46 4.61 17.19
N SER A 110 13.58 3.33 17.54
CA SER A 110 12.49 2.57 18.16
C SER A 110 12.09 3.16 19.50
N PHE A 111 10.82 3.40 19.71
CA PHE A 111 10.24 3.81 20.98
C PHE A 111 8.77 3.38 21.10
N VAL A 112 8.28 3.35 22.32
CA VAL A 112 6.85 3.27 22.63
C VAL A 112 6.52 4.23 23.77
N CYS A 113 5.39 4.91 23.65
CA CYS A 113 4.83 5.79 24.67
C CYS A 113 3.36 5.43 24.86
N ALA A 114 3.00 4.94 26.04
CA ALA A 114 1.67 4.40 26.32
C ALA A 114 1.18 4.81 27.70
N GLU A 115 -0.08 5.16 27.80
CA GLU A 115 -0.76 5.55 29.05
C GLU A 115 -2.17 4.97 29.11
N VAL A 116 -2.46 4.21 30.15
CA VAL A 116 -3.80 3.68 30.41
C VAL A 116 -4.51 4.59 31.40
N ARG A 117 -5.68 5.08 31.03
CA ARG A 117 -6.54 5.95 31.83
C ARG A 117 -7.85 5.26 32.14
N THR A 118 -8.27 5.38 33.39
CA THR A 118 -9.60 4.96 33.86
C THR A 118 -10.30 6.20 34.43
N GLY A 119 -11.21 6.77 33.66
CA GLY A 119 -11.74 8.09 33.96
C GLY A 119 -10.62 9.14 34.10
N ASN A 120 -10.47 9.74 35.27
CA ASN A 120 -9.41 10.73 35.54
C ASN A 120 -8.14 10.11 36.17
N THR A 121 -8.09 8.79 36.34
CA THR A 121 -6.97 8.09 37.00
C THR A 121 -6.07 7.44 35.96
N ILE A 122 -4.74 7.67 36.07
CA ILE A 122 -3.74 6.97 35.28
C ILE A 122 -3.37 5.71 36.04
N VAL A 123 -3.66 4.53 35.45
CA VAL A 123 -3.39 3.22 36.05
C VAL A 123 -2.06 2.64 35.62
N ALA A 124 -1.58 3.00 34.43
CA ALA A 124 -0.26 2.63 33.93
C ALA A 124 0.28 3.69 32.98
N ALA A 125 1.58 3.94 33.01
CA ALA A 125 2.26 4.85 32.08
C ALA A 125 3.69 4.42 31.84
N THR A 126 4.15 4.43 30.59
CA THR A 126 5.56 4.17 30.26
C THR A 126 6.48 5.21 30.89
N GLY A 127 7.65 4.77 31.37
CA GLY A 127 8.57 5.63 32.10
C GLY A 127 8.15 5.98 33.55
N GLU A 128 7.04 5.44 33.99
CA GLU A 128 6.50 5.53 35.36
C GLU A 128 6.16 4.11 35.85
N ASN A 129 5.06 3.92 36.55
CA ASN A 129 4.61 2.63 37.04
C ASN A 129 3.54 1.97 36.19
N GLY A 130 3.37 0.66 36.29
CA GLY A 130 2.24 -0.12 35.78
C GLY A 130 2.55 -0.99 34.57
N PHE A 131 3.59 -0.71 33.81
CA PHE A 131 4.07 -1.58 32.74
C PHE A 131 5.33 -2.35 33.16
N CYS A 132 5.34 -3.65 32.89
CA CYS A 132 6.55 -4.49 32.92
C CYS A 132 7.06 -4.65 31.48
N GLY A 133 8.35 -4.43 31.26
CA GLY A 133 8.99 -4.55 29.96
C GLY A 133 9.68 -5.89 29.75
N TYR A 134 9.58 -6.45 28.56
CA TYR A 134 10.25 -7.69 28.18
C TYR A 134 10.89 -7.55 26.81
N ILE A 135 12.10 -8.10 26.64
CA ILE A 135 12.66 -8.39 25.33
C ILE A 135 12.04 -9.72 24.88
N ASN A 136 11.41 -9.72 23.72
CA ASN A 136 10.82 -10.94 23.17
C ASN A 136 11.86 -11.71 22.35
N ASN A 137 12.63 -12.59 23.04
CA ASN A 137 13.65 -13.44 22.41
C ASN A 137 13.06 -14.56 21.55
N GLN A 138 11.75 -14.79 21.62
CA GLN A 138 11.07 -15.73 20.73
C GLN A 138 11.07 -15.23 19.29
N HIS A 139 11.03 -13.92 19.06
CA HIS A 139 11.20 -13.32 17.75
C HIS A 139 12.67 -13.44 17.32
N LEU A 140 12.93 -14.18 16.24
CA LEU A 140 14.27 -14.28 15.68
C LEU A 140 14.58 -13.00 14.91
N ARG A 141 15.58 -12.30 15.34
CA ARG A 141 15.93 -10.98 14.84
C ARG A 141 16.62 -11.03 13.48
N TYR A 142 17.49 -12.02 13.28
CA TYR A 142 18.37 -12.13 12.10
C TYR A 142 17.66 -12.91 10.99
N THR A 143 16.75 -12.25 10.28
CA THR A 143 16.02 -12.81 9.17
C THR A 143 16.23 -12.00 7.89
N GLU A 144 15.89 -12.55 6.74
CA GLU A 144 15.92 -11.79 5.48
C GLU A 144 14.80 -10.75 5.42
N ARG A 145 14.93 -9.80 4.50
CA ARG A 145 13.84 -8.87 4.16
C ARG A 145 12.68 -9.65 3.57
N TYR A 146 11.44 -9.27 3.93
CA TYR A 146 10.24 -9.82 3.30
C TYR A 146 10.19 -9.48 1.80
N SER A 147 10.46 -8.23 1.46
CA SER A 147 10.74 -7.71 0.13
C SER A 147 11.76 -6.58 0.25
N TYR A 148 12.30 -6.09 -0.87
CA TYR A 148 13.20 -4.94 -0.79
C TYR A 148 12.49 -3.65 -0.33
N GLN A 149 11.17 -3.60 -0.40
CA GLN A 149 10.35 -2.44 -0.04
C GLN A 149 9.79 -2.49 1.39
N ARG A 150 9.63 -3.71 1.96
CA ARG A 150 9.13 -3.90 3.34
C ARG A 150 10.24 -4.35 4.30
N HIS A 151 9.87 -4.55 5.55
CA HIS A 151 10.80 -4.96 6.62
C HIS A 151 11.17 -6.45 6.52
N PHE A 152 11.28 -7.14 7.61
CA PHE A 152 11.87 -8.47 7.71
C PHE A 152 10.83 -9.59 7.66
N CYS A 153 11.26 -10.78 7.22
CA CYS A 153 10.49 -12.00 7.39
C CYS A 153 10.31 -12.32 8.85
N GLU A 154 9.20 -12.93 9.21
CA GLU A 154 8.90 -13.35 10.55
C GLU A 154 9.37 -14.79 10.80
N SER A 155 10.18 -14.97 11.84
CA SER A 155 10.56 -16.28 12.34
C SER A 155 10.56 -16.25 13.87
N TRP A 156 10.02 -17.30 14.49
CA TRP A 156 9.75 -17.37 15.92
C TRP A 156 10.27 -18.67 16.51
N ASP A 157 10.91 -18.60 17.68
CA ASP A 157 11.37 -19.74 18.42
C ASP A 157 10.78 -19.74 19.84
N PHE A 158 9.66 -20.42 20.01
CA PHE A 158 8.94 -20.54 21.29
C PHE A 158 9.62 -21.47 22.29
N THR A 159 10.76 -22.05 21.94
CA THR A 159 11.62 -22.72 22.92
C THR A 159 12.46 -21.72 23.75
N LYS A 160 12.59 -20.48 23.26
CA LYS A 160 13.21 -19.37 23.96
C LYS A 160 12.18 -18.67 24.86
N GLU A 161 12.65 -18.04 25.91
CA GLU A 161 11.79 -17.27 26.81
C GLU A 161 11.97 -15.78 26.59
N ARG A 162 10.90 -15.00 26.79
CA ARG A 162 11.03 -13.55 26.89
C ARG A 162 11.77 -13.20 28.18
N THR A 163 12.60 -12.17 28.13
CA THR A 163 13.44 -11.73 29.28
C THR A 163 12.95 -10.38 29.78
N GLU A 164 12.65 -10.28 31.08
CA GLU A 164 12.35 -9.00 31.69
C GLU A 164 13.53 -8.02 31.51
N CYS A 165 13.23 -6.79 31.15
CA CYS A 165 14.24 -5.78 30.83
C CYS A 165 13.96 -4.43 31.52
N GLU A 166 15.04 -3.68 31.73
CA GLU A 166 14.97 -2.29 32.09
C GLU A 166 14.49 -1.48 30.88
N LEU A 167 13.47 -0.64 31.09
CA LEU A 167 13.01 0.32 30.12
C LEU A 167 13.71 1.64 30.32
N GLU A 168 14.57 2.04 29.39
CA GLU A 168 15.23 3.34 29.43
C GLU A 168 14.33 4.44 28.83
N LEU A 169 14.41 5.63 29.40
CA LEU A 169 13.76 6.82 28.88
C LEU A 169 14.50 7.32 27.64
N LEU A 170 13.77 7.61 26.59
CA LEU A 170 14.32 8.13 25.35
C LEU A 170 13.95 9.61 25.15
N ASP A 171 14.90 10.36 24.59
CA ASP A 171 14.64 11.71 24.08
C ASP A 171 14.31 11.60 22.58
N CYS A 172 13.03 11.58 22.26
CA CYS A 172 12.55 11.46 20.88
C CYS A 172 12.15 12.83 20.34
N ASP A 173 12.84 13.27 19.29
CA ASP A 173 12.54 14.55 18.62
C ASP A 173 11.46 14.34 17.54
N VAL A 174 10.23 14.04 17.97
CA VAL A 174 9.07 13.92 17.11
C VAL A 174 7.92 14.82 17.61
N ASN A 175 7.17 15.37 16.67
CA ASN A 175 5.98 16.15 16.96
C ASN A 175 4.77 15.21 17.06
N LEU A 176 4.06 15.24 18.17
CA LEU A 176 2.86 14.43 18.33
C LEU A 176 1.68 15.08 17.60
N ILE A 177 0.90 14.25 16.94
CA ILE A 177 -0.38 14.60 16.34
C ILE A 177 -1.42 13.53 16.70
N TRP A 178 -2.70 13.91 16.79
CA TRP A 178 -3.76 12.91 16.90
C TRP A 178 -3.90 12.15 15.59
N ARG A 179 -4.23 10.86 15.69
CA ARG A 179 -4.69 10.10 14.52
C ARG A 179 -5.94 10.78 13.97
N GLU A 180 -5.91 11.15 12.69
CA GLU A 180 -7.03 11.82 12.00
C GLU A 180 -7.78 10.86 11.07
N THR A 181 -7.16 9.73 10.71
CA THR A 181 -7.78 8.68 9.92
C THR A 181 -8.70 7.78 10.76
N VAL A 182 -9.58 7.07 10.09
CA VAL A 182 -10.40 6.06 10.74
C VAL A 182 -9.55 4.94 11.34
N TYR A 183 -10.04 4.34 12.42
CA TYR A 183 -9.42 3.13 12.95
C TYR A 183 -9.82 1.95 12.05
N PRO A 184 -8.83 1.17 11.57
CA PRO A 184 -9.13 -0.04 10.82
C PRO A 184 -9.94 -1.02 11.67
N ILE A 185 -10.79 -1.79 11.00
CA ILE A 185 -11.44 -2.92 11.64
C ILE A 185 -10.51 -4.14 11.65
N LEU A 186 -10.71 -5.03 12.62
CA LEU A 186 -10.04 -6.31 12.77
C LEU A 186 -11.09 -7.43 12.80
N ASN A 187 -11.75 -7.66 11.66
CA ASN A 187 -12.74 -8.71 11.55
C ASN A 187 -12.07 -10.06 11.38
N LYS A 188 -12.51 -11.05 12.17
CA LYS A 188 -12.06 -12.42 12.03
C LYS A 188 -12.68 -13.06 10.78
N ILE A 189 -11.83 -13.57 9.89
CA ILE A 189 -12.19 -14.31 8.69
C ILE A 189 -11.50 -15.66 8.76
N SER A 190 -12.24 -16.75 8.57
CA SER A 190 -11.70 -18.10 8.54
C SER A 190 -11.56 -18.58 7.10
N ALA A 191 -10.51 -19.34 6.81
CA ALA A 191 -10.40 -20.07 5.56
C ALA A 191 -11.54 -21.10 5.42
N ASP A 192 -11.74 -21.62 4.21
CA ASP A 192 -12.76 -22.62 3.91
C ASP A 192 -12.60 -23.86 4.77
N ASP A 193 -13.71 -24.61 4.95
CA ASP A 193 -13.66 -25.90 5.64
C ASP A 193 -12.98 -27.01 4.82
N THR A 194 -12.84 -26.78 3.51
CA THR A 194 -12.16 -27.72 2.61
C THR A 194 -10.67 -27.48 2.64
N TYR A 195 -9.89 -28.55 2.76
CA TYR A 195 -8.44 -28.47 2.71
C TYR A 195 -7.81 -29.56 1.85
N HIS A 196 -6.56 -29.33 1.45
CA HIS A 196 -5.79 -30.21 0.61
C HIS A 196 -4.52 -30.66 1.34
N ILE A 197 -4.34 -31.98 1.49
CA ILE A 197 -3.10 -32.54 2.08
C ILE A 197 -2.07 -32.79 0.98
N GLY A 198 -0.84 -32.46 1.26
CA GLY A 198 0.32 -32.70 0.39
C GLY A 198 1.55 -33.18 1.15
N LYS A 199 2.62 -33.43 0.39
CA LYS A 199 3.94 -33.77 0.92
C LYS A 199 5.00 -32.87 0.29
N PHE A 200 6.09 -32.71 1.02
CA PHE A 200 7.28 -32.01 0.52
C PHE A 200 8.56 -32.74 0.98
N ILE A 201 9.67 -32.42 0.35
CA ILE A 201 11.01 -32.91 0.76
C ILE A 201 11.81 -31.70 1.22
N LYS A 202 12.45 -31.81 2.38
CA LYS A 202 13.47 -30.85 2.81
C LYS A 202 14.65 -30.89 1.84
N THR A 203 15.24 -29.75 1.59
CA THR A 203 16.42 -29.64 0.74
C THR A 203 17.53 -28.95 1.53
N ASP A 204 18.75 -29.44 1.37
CA ASP A 204 19.96 -28.80 1.88
C ASP A 204 20.53 -27.80 0.86
N SER A 205 19.73 -27.41 -0.13
CA SER A 205 20.22 -26.51 -1.16
C SER A 205 20.59 -25.17 -0.57
N GLU A 206 21.89 -24.90 -0.48
CA GLU A 206 22.34 -23.54 -0.27
C GLU A 206 21.86 -22.69 -1.45
N ARG A 207 21.16 -21.64 -1.14
CA ARG A 207 20.80 -20.60 -2.12
C ARG A 207 22.08 -19.99 -2.64
N THR A 208 22.40 -20.23 -3.91
CA THR A 208 23.64 -19.77 -4.53
C THR A 208 23.59 -18.29 -4.91
N GLU A 209 22.36 -17.76 -5.14
CA GLU A 209 22.17 -16.36 -5.49
C GLU A 209 21.33 -15.67 -4.39
N PRO A 210 21.75 -14.50 -3.86
CA PRO A 210 20.84 -13.67 -3.10
C PRO A 210 19.64 -13.32 -3.97
N PHE A 211 18.44 -13.26 -3.39
CA PHE A 211 17.33 -12.61 -4.10
C PHE A 211 17.82 -11.22 -4.48
N SER A 212 18.01 -10.97 -5.75
CA SER A 212 18.59 -9.71 -6.26
C SER A 212 17.81 -8.47 -5.82
N PHE A 213 16.57 -8.66 -5.35
CA PHE A 213 15.70 -7.62 -4.85
C PHE A 213 15.80 -7.39 -3.33
N VAL A 214 16.29 -8.35 -2.57
CA VAL A 214 16.34 -8.27 -1.10
C VAL A 214 17.65 -7.67 -0.62
N SER A 215 18.65 -7.61 -1.48
CA SER A 215 20.01 -7.21 -1.14
C SER A 215 20.66 -6.36 -2.21
N ASN A 216 20.01 -5.30 -2.67
CA ASN A 216 20.74 -4.31 -3.45
C ASN A 216 21.50 -3.37 -2.49
N PRO A 217 22.81 -3.57 -2.27
CA PRO A 217 23.59 -2.78 -1.33
C PRO A 217 23.69 -1.30 -1.72
N ASN A 218 23.26 -0.96 -2.95
CA ASN A 218 23.30 0.42 -3.45
C ASN A 218 22.06 1.24 -3.13
N ASP A 219 20.99 0.62 -2.61
CA ASP A 219 19.71 1.30 -2.36
C ASP A 219 19.61 1.93 -0.96
N GLY A 220 20.63 1.72 -0.11
CA GLY A 220 20.65 2.23 1.27
C GLY A 220 19.72 1.48 2.23
N PHE A 221 19.09 0.38 1.79
CA PHE A 221 18.28 -0.47 2.64
C PHE A 221 19.14 -1.48 3.39
N PHE A 222 19.03 -1.46 4.71
CA PHE A 222 19.81 -2.36 5.58
C PHE A 222 19.26 -3.79 5.53
N HIS A 223 20.17 -4.76 5.60
CA HIS A 223 19.89 -6.18 5.74
C HIS A 223 21.01 -6.81 6.58
N PHE A 224 20.75 -7.97 7.14
CA PHE A 224 21.76 -8.74 7.84
C PHE A 224 22.70 -9.45 6.85
N ALA A 225 23.94 -9.66 7.25
CA ALA A 225 24.88 -10.46 6.45
C ALA A 225 24.36 -11.90 6.31
N LYS A 226 24.59 -12.54 5.16
CA LYS A 226 24.15 -13.92 4.90
C LYS A 226 24.58 -14.91 5.99
N SER A 227 25.76 -14.70 6.59
CA SER A 227 26.29 -15.53 7.69
C SER A 227 25.58 -15.35 9.02
N GLU A 228 24.77 -14.27 9.15
CA GLU A 228 24.04 -13.95 10.39
C GLU A 228 22.59 -14.46 10.36
N ILE A 229 22.08 -14.85 9.18
CA ILE A 229 20.68 -15.26 8.99
C ILE A 229 20.40 -16.56 9.77
N GLU A 230 19.39 -16.50 10.65
CA GLU A 230 18.98 -17.62 11.50
C GLU A 230 17.89 -18.50 10.86
N SER A 231 17.11 -17.98 9.91
CA SER A 231 16.04 -18.72 9.24
C SER A 231 15.98 -18.48 7.74
N ARG A 232 15.74 -19.56 6.99
CA ARG A 232 15.59 -19.59 5.52
C ARG A 232 14.46 -20.54 5.09
N ALA A 233 13.37 -20.56 5.81
CA ALA A 233 12.30 -21.54 5.63
C ALA A 233 11.84 -21.70 4.17
N TYR A 234 11.81 -20.63 3.41
CA TYR A 234 11.36 -20.62 2.00
C TYR A 234 12.34 -21.28 0.99
N ASP A 235 13.62 -21.47 1.35
CA ASP A 235 14.60 -22.13 0.50
C ASP A 235 14.73 -23.63 0.80
N GLU A 236 14.17 -24.10 1.91
CA GLU A 236 14.48 -25.39 2.50
C GLU A 236 13.56 -26.53 2.07
N TYR A 237 12.65 -26.33 1.11
CA TYR A 237 11.79 -27.44 0.69
C TYR A 237 11.46 -27.44 -0.79
N ILE A 238 11.24 -28.65 -1.31
CA ILE A 238 10.73 -28.93 -2.66
C ILE A 238 9.45 -29.75 -2.52
N LYS A 239 8.35 -29.30 -3.11
CA LYS A 239 7.13 -30.10 -3.18
C LYS A 239 7.29 -31.25 -4.16
N THR A 240 7.02 -32.46 -3.70
CA THR A 240 7.10 -33.68 -4.51
C THR A 240 5.76 -34.19 -4.96
N GLU A 241 4.71 -33.98 -4.18
CA GLU A 241 3.36 -34.38 -4.51
C GLU A 241 2.36 -33.32 -4.13
N VAL A 242 1.40 -33.08 -5.00
CA VAL A 242 0.34 -32.11 -4.80
C VAL A 242 -1.00 -32.84 -4.65
N TYR A 243 -1.52 -32.85 -3.45
CA TYR A 243 -2.91 -32.90 -3.04
C TYR A 243 -3.78 -34.03 -3.54
N LEU A 244 -4.18 -34.88 -2.64
CA LEU A 244 -4.96 -36.04 -3.02
C LEU A 244 -6.31 -36.19 -2.33
N ALA A 245 -6.69 -35.31 -1.43
CA ALA A 245 -8.00 -35.46 -0.80
C ALA A 245 -8.57 -34.15 -0.29
N ASN A 246 -9.70 -33.76 -0.84
CA ASN A 246 -10.56 -32.76 -0.21
C ASN A 246 -11.24 -33.44 1.01
N LYS A 247 -10.90 -33.00 2.19
CA LYS A 247 -11.59 -33.41 3.42
C LYS A 247 -12.37 -32.23 3.96
N THR A 248 -13.57 -32.44 4.40
CA THR A 248 -14.46 -31.42 4.95
C THR A 248 -14.76 -31.71 6.42
N ASN A 249 -15.04 -30.65 7.19
CA ASN A 249 -15.55 -30.73 8.58
C ASN A 249 -14.63 -31.44 9.60
N MET A 250 -13.35 -31.13 9.61
CA MET A 250 -12.48 -31.50 10.71
C MET A 250 -12.02 -30.25 11.47
N ASP A 251 -12.24 -30.23 12.79
CA ASP A 251 -11.75 -29.16 13.66
C ASP A 251 -10.22 -29.08 13.65
N PHE A 252 -9.54 -30.22 13.49
CA PHE A 252 -8.08 -30.35 13.44
C PHE A 252 -7.67 -31.34 12.35
N VAL A 253 -6.52 -31.03 11.75
CA VAL A 253 -5.81 -31.90 10.81
C VAL A 253 -4.49 -32.28 11.46
N GLU A 254 -4.27 -33.57 11.77
CA GLU A 254 -2.99 -34.08 12.22
C GLU A 254 -2.03 -34.13 11.03
N LEU A 255 -0.90 -33.45 11.18
CA LEU A 255 0.20 -33.44 10.21
C LEU A 255 1.49 -33.93 10.86
N GLU A 256 2.18 -34.81 10.15
CA GLU A 256 3.49 -35.33 10.51
C GLU A 256 4.60 -34.63 9.74
N GLU A 257 5.84 -34.93 10.06
CA GLU A 257 7.02 -34.42 9.39
C GLU A 257 6.93 -34.60 7.85
N GLN A 258 7.25 -33.55 7.11
CA GLN A 258 7.19 -33.44 5.65
C GLN A 258 5.77 -33.53 5.05
N GLN A 259 4.74 -33.31 5.86
CA GLN A 259 3.37 -33.14 5.39
C GLN A 259 2.96 -31.66 5.44
N CYS A 260 2.04 -31.32 4.57
CA CYS A 260 1.43 -29.98 4.55
C CYS A 260 -0.08 -30.06 4.31
N ALA A 261 -0.79 -29.03 4.75
CA ALA A 261 -2.19 -28.83 4.43
C ALA A 261 -2.43 -27.41 3.97
N ARG A 262 -3.18 -27.26 2.87
CA ARG A 262 -3.54 -25.98 2.28
C ARG A 262 -5.03 -25.74 2.39
N TRP A 263 -5.36 -24.50 2.73
CA TRP A 263 -6.71 -23.95 2.73
C TRP A 263 -6.79 -22.78 1.77
N ASP A 264 -7.96 -22.61 1.17
CA ASP A 264 -8.28 -21.47 0.33
C ASP A 264 -9.23 -20.55 1.12
N PHE A 265 -9.09 -19.23 0.95
CA PHE A 265 -10.11 -18.26 1.33
C PHE A 265 -10.98 -18.00 0.09
N ASP A 266 -12.26 -17.69 0.28
CA ASP A 266 -13.18 -17.41 -0.83
C ASP A 266 -12.63 -16.30 -1.73
N GLU A 267 -12.05 -15.28 -1.09
CA GLU A 267 -11.53 -14.06 -1.73
C GLU A 267 -10.20 -13.70 -1.11
N ILE A 268 -9.44 -12.80 -1.77
CA ILE A 268 -8.21 -12.25 -1.18
C ILE A 268 -8.55 -11.51 0.11
N GLN A 269 -7.80 -11.81 1.15
CA GLN A 269 -7.84 -11.17 2.45
C GLN A 269 -6.54 -10.42 2.71
N ALA A 270 -6.62 -9.29 3.42
CA ALA A 270 -5.48 -8.51 3.89
C ALA A 270 -5.58 -8.32 5.40
N GLY A 271 -4.58 -8.79 6.16
CA GLY A 271 -4.62 -8.70 7.63
C GLY A 271 -3.62 -9.61 8.33
N PHE A 272 -3.88 -9.88 9.60
CA PHE A 272 -3.00 -10.67 10.45
C PHE A 272 -3.42 -12.12 10.47
N PHE A 273 -2.47 -13.02 10.25
CA PHE A 273 -2.70 -14.44 10.45
C PHE A 273 -2.83 -14.78 11.94
N CYS A 274 -3.77 -15.65 12.25
CA CYS A 274 -3.93 -16.31 13.53
C CYS A 274 -4.05 -17.82 13.30
N ILE A 275 -3.07 -18.58 13.81
CA ILE A 275 -2.98 -20.03 13.63
C ILE A 275 -3.09 -20.70 14.98
N ASN A 276 -4.05 -21.62 15.13
CA ASN A 276 -4.20 -22.43 16.33
C ASN A 276 -3.66 -23.84 16.09
N VAL A 277 -2.70 -24.26 16.91
CA VAL A 277 -2.04 -25.57 16.80
C VAL A 277 -1.96 -26.27 18.15
N ASN A 278 -2.06 -27.60 18.13
CA ASN A 278 -1.74 -28.45 19.26
C ASN A 278 -0.53 -29.33 18.89
N VAL A 279 0.64 -28.98 19.39
CA VAL A 279 1.89 -29.67 19.07
C VAL A 279 2.00 -30.95 19.91
N LEU A 280 1.94 -32.09 19.27
CA LEU A 280 2.03 -33.41 19.91
C LEU A 280 3.47 -33.84 20.18
N LYS A 281 4.39 -33.47 19.25
CA LYS A 281 5.83 -33.62 19.35
C LYS A 281 6.47 -32.32 18.89
N ALA A 282 7.40 -31.75 19.64
CA ALA A 282 8.07 -30.49 19.31
C ALA A 282 8.26 -30.35 17.79
N ALA A 283 7.81 -29.23 17.23
CA ALA A 283 7.62 -29.08 15.80
C ALA A 283 8.18 -27.76 15.27
N ARG A 284 8.74 -27.82 14.07
CA ARG A 284 9.03 -26.67 13.23
C ARG A 284 7.93 -26.54 12.19
N ILE A 285 7.17 -25.44 12.26
CA ILE A 285 6.00 -25.17 11.43
C ILE A 285 6.25 -23.95 10.57
N VAL A 286 5.91 -24.04 9.28
CA VAL A 286 5.97 -22.91 8.35
C VAL A 286 4.56 -22.67 7.78
N LEU A 287 4.10 -21.44 7.86
CA LEU A 287 2.95 -20.95 7.10
C LEU A 287 3.45 -20.33 5.82
N ALA A 288 3.09 -20.88 4.68
CA ALA A 288 3.28 -20.28 3.37
C ALA A 288 1.94 -19.74 2.85
N PHE A 289 1.95 -18.58 2.20
CA PHE A 289 0.73 -17.93 1.73
C PHE A 289 0.94 -17.21 0.39
N SER A 290 -0.15 -16.94 -0.34
CA SER A 290 -0.10 -16.20 -1.61
C SER A 290 -1.48 -15.73 -2.06
N GLU A 291 -1.51 -14.71 -2.90
CA GLU A 291 -2.70 -14.26 -3.62
C GLU A 291 -3.04 -15.19 -4.81
N GLN A 292 -2.08 -15.98 -5.28
CA GLN A 292 -2.23 -16.83 -6.47
C GLN A 292 -1.54 -18.19 -6.35
N LYS A 293 -1.90 -19.07 -7.29
CA LYS A 293 -1.21 -20.34 -7.52
C LYS A 293 -0.37 -20.25 -8.79
N THR A 294 0.69 -21.02 -8.86
CA THR A 294 1.45 -21.24 -10.08
C THR A 294 0.61 -22.00 -11.12
N ASN A 295 1.07 -22.03 -12.36
CA ASN A 295 0.41 -22.81 -13.44
C ASN A 295 0.23 -24.29 -13.11
N ASN A 296 1.04 -24.85 -12.21
CA ASN A 296 0.98 -26.23 -11.76
C ASN A 296 0.03 -26.43 -10.55
N GLY A 297 -0.72 -25.37 -10.14
CA GLY A 297 -1.63 -25.41 -9.01
C GLY A 297 -0.95 -25.40 -7.64
N GLN A 298 0.35 -25.19 -7.57
CA GLN A 298 1.10 -24.99 -6.33
C GLN A 298 0.94 -23.55 -5.84
N LEU A 299 1.12 -23.35 -4.53
CA LEU A 299 1.16 -22.01 -3.96
C LEU A 299 2.37 -21.22 -4.48
N ASP A 300 2.16 -19.99 -4.93
CA ASP A 300 3.23 -19.11 -5.40
C ASP A 300 3.78 -18.27 -4.23
N MET A 301 4.57 -18.89 -3.37
CA MET A 301 5.13 -18.22 -2.19
C MET A 301 6.20 -17.17 -2.51
N LYS A 302 6.60 -17.05 -3.78
CA LYS A 302 7.54 -16.03 -4.27
C LYS A 302 6.86 -14.92 -5.08
N GLN A 303 5.53 -14.91 -5.05
CA GLN A 303 4.75 -13.88 -5.73
C GLN A 303 5.24 -12.50 -5.36
N LEU A 304 5.31 -11.60 -6.35
CA LEU A 304 5.77 -10.20 -6.20
C LEU A 304 7.20 -10.06 -5.66
N ASN A 305 8.04 -11.06 -5.86
CA ASN A 305 9.40 -11.10 -5.31
C ASN A 305 9.45 -10.90 -3.79
N SER A 306 8.43 -11.40 -3.09
CA SER A 306 8.32 -11.37 -1.63
C SER A 306 8.51 -12.77 -1.06
N HIS A 307 8.92 -12.84 0.19
CA HIS A 307 9.06 -14.09 0.94
C HIS A 307 7.77 -14.37 1.71
N ASN A 308 6.77 -14.95 1.06
CA ASN A 308 5.44 -15.15 1.63
C ASN A 308 5.40 -16.35 2.58
N VAL A 309 6.22 -16.31 3.64
CA VAL A 309 6.32 -17.33 4.67
C VAL A 309 6.50 -16.74 6.07
N ILE A 310 5.99 -17.46 7.07
CA ILE A 310 6.24 -17.22 8.51
C ILE A 310 6.62 -18.56 9.13
N GLU A 311 7.59 -18.55 10.03
CA GLU A 311 8.11 -19.75 10.66
C GLU A 311 7.96 -19.73 12.18
N TRP A 312 7.66 -20.89 12.78
CA TRP A 312 7.62 -21.10 14.23
C TRP A 312 8.28 -22.42 14.64
N ASN A 313 9.20 -22.33 15.60
CA ASN A 313 9.70 -23.47 16.36
C ASN A 313 8.91 -23.58 17.66
N LEU A 314 8.17 -24.66 17.83
CA LEU A 314 7.19 -24.83 18.91
C LEU A 314 7.52 -26.02 19.81
N PRO A 315 7.56 -25.84 21.14
CA PRO A 315 7.56 -26.95 22.07
C PRO A 315 6.20 -27.65 22.08
N LYS A 316 6.13 -28.87 22.64
CA LYS A 316 4.87 -29.57 22.84
C LYS A 316 3.88 -28.72 23.64
N GLY A 317 2.62 -28.66 23.19
CA GLY A 317 1.56 -27.89 23.84
C GLY A 317 0.61 -27.25 22.84
N THR A 318 -0.36 -26.49 23.36
CA THR A 318 -1.30 -25.71 22.54
C THR A 318 -0.80 -24.28 22.40
N HIS A 319 -0.80 -23.78 21.16
CA HIS A 319 -0.33 -22.45 20.83
C HIS A 319 -1.34 -21.70 19.95
N THR A 320 -1.45 -20.39 20.19
CA THR A 320 -2.12 -19.45 19.29
C THR A 320 -1.04 -18.51 18.73
N LEU A 321 -0.82 -18.56 17.43
CA LEU A 321 0.27 -17.91 16.74
C LEU A 321 -0.26 -16.72 15.96
N TRP A 322 0.34 -15.55 16.17
CA TRP A 322 -0.04 -14.32 15.49
C TRP A 322 1.12 -13.83 14.61
N SER A 323 0.79 -13.37 13.39
CA SER A 323 1.75 -12.56 12.63
C SER A 323 1.91 -11.17 13.25
N CYS A 324 3.10 -10.58 13.16
CA CYS A 324 3.35 -9.20 13.58
C CYS A 324 2.91 -8.19 12.53
N GLU A 325 3.13 -8.53 11.26
CA GLU A 325 2.77 -7.72 10.12
C GLU A 325 1.48 -8.22 9.48
N PRO A 326 0.70 -7.33 8.85
CA PRO A 326 -0.40 -7.75 8.01
C PRO A 326 0.12 -8.25 6.65
N TYR A 327 -0.46 -9.33 6.18
CA TYR A 327 -0.16 -9.98 4.90
C TYR A 327 -1.41 -10.11 4.05
N THR A 328 -1.22 -10.47 2.78
CA THR A 328 -2.30 -10.65 1.81
C THR A 328 -2.30 -12.10 1.32
N ALA A 329 -3.45 -12.74 1.36
CA ALA A 329 -3.58 -14.14 0.94
C ALA A 329 -4.97 -14.49 0.43
N LYS A 330 -5.01 -15.31 -0.63
CA LYS A 330 -6.15 -16.15 -0.99
C LYS A 330 -5.89 -17.60 -0.60
N TYR A 331 -4.63 -18.00 -0.51
CA TYR A 331 -4.20 -19.35 -0.23
C TYR A 331 -3.23 -19.36 0.94
N ALA A 332 -3.43 -20.26 1.89
CA ALA A 332 -2.57 -20.46 3.04
C ALA A 332 -2.25 -21.94 3.23
N GLU A 333 -0.99 -22.28 3.42
CA GLU A 333 -0.51 -23.65 3.55
C GLU A 333 0.38 -23.79 4.78
N ILE A 334 0.03 -24.73 5.66
CA ILE A 334 0.82 -25.07 6.86
C ILE A 334 1.67 -26.29 6.53
N LEU A 335 2.98 -26.16 6.71
CA LEU A 335 3.98 -27.22 6.47
C LEU A 335 4.62 -27.62 7.81
N ILE A 336 4.73 -28.93 8.08
CA ILE A 336 5.42 -29.49 9.24
C ILE A 336 6.83 -29.94 8.80
N PHE A 337 7.84 -29.15 9.13
CA PHE A 337 9.24 -29.48 8.81
C PHE A 337 9.81 -30.57 9.72
N ASP A 338 9.48 -30.51 11.00
CA ASP A 338 9.86 -31.48 12.01
C ASP A 338 8.71 -31.63 13.00
N GLY A 339 8.58 -32.80 13.62
CA GLY A 339 7.61 -33.03 14.68
C GLY A 339 6.25 -33.53 14.21
N ILE A 340 5.23 -33.33 15.04
CA ILE A 340 3.83 -33.71 14.78
C ILE A 340 2.93 -32.67 15.42
N ALA A 341 1.94 -32.20 14.70
CA ALA A 341 0.99 -31.23 15.21
C ALA A 341 -0.43 -31.43 14.63
N ASP A 342 -1.42 -31.21 15.47
CA ASP A 342 -2.80 -30.96 15.05
C ASP A 342 -2.94 -29.50 14.69
N VAL A 343 -3.26 -29.17 13.45
CA VAL A 343 -3.43 -27.81 12.97
C VAL A 343 -4.89 -27.50 12.66
N ARG A 344 -5.33 -26.31 13.00
CA ARG A 344 -6.65 -25.79 12.58
C ARG A 344 -6.52 -25.01 11.28
N LYS A 345 -7.64 -24.84 10.58
CA LYS A 345 -7.69 -23.94 9.42
C LYS A 345 -7.21 -22.55 9.80
N PRO A 346 -6.41 -21.91 8.93
CA PRO A 346 -5.93 -20.57 9.16
C PRO A 346 -7.06 -19.55 9.30
N GLU A 347 -6.88 -18.60 10.19
CA GLU A 347 -7.75 -17.44 10.36
C GLU A 347 -6.94 -16.19 10.01
N MET A 348 -7.62 -15.20 9.44
CA MET A 348 -7.07 -13.86 9.26
C MET A 348 -7.95 -12.83 9.99
N TYR A 349 -7.30 -11.89 10.63
CA TYR A 349 -7.96 -10.70 11.18
C TYR A 349 -7.77 -9.58 10.18
N GLU A 350 -8.82 -9.33 9.39
CA GLU A 350 -8.84 -8.36 8.29
C GLU A 350 -8.45 -6.98 8.81
N LEU A 351 -7.40 -6.38 8.24
CA LEU A 351 -7.01 -5.01 8.49
C LEU A 351 -7.56 -4.13 7.37
N ALA A 352 -8.73 -3.55 7.57
CA ALA A 352 -9.44 -2.86 6.50
C ALA A 352 -10.15 -1.59 6.97
N PHE A 353 -10.42 -0.70 6.02
CA PHE A 353 -11.31 0.44 6.21
C PHE A 353 -12.71 -0.03 6.64
N PRO A 354 -13.39 0.64 7.59
CA PRO A 354 -14.68 0.18 8.09
C PRO A 354 -15.76 0.08 7.01
N ASP A 355 -16.35 -1.11 6.87
CA ASP A 355 -17.44 -1.36 5.91
C ASP A 355 -18.66 -0.47 6.17
N SER A 356 -18.93 -0.14 7.44
CA SER A 356 -20.04 0.72 7.85
C SER A 356 -19.96 2.16 7.31
N LEU A 357 -18.80 2.56 6.80
CA LEU A 357 -18.58 3.89 6.22
C LEU A 357 -18.67 3.88 4.69
N THR A 358 -18.79 2.71 4.06
CA THR A 358 -18.93 2.58 2.60
C THR A 358 -20.39 2.39 2.19
N GLU A 359 -20.76 3.00 1.07
CA GLU A 359 -22.10 2.85 0.51
C GLU A 359 -22.24 1.49 -0.19
N LYS A 360 -23.41 0.86 -0.02
CA LYS A 360 -23.79 -0.35 -0.73
C LYS A 360 -24.50 0.03 -2.02
N PHE A 361 -24.05 -0.55 -3.11
CA PHE A 361 -24.64 -0.36 -4.44
C PHE A 361 -24.78 -1.71 -5.14
N GLU A 362 -25.88 -1.91 -5.84
CA GLU A 362 -26.14 -3.08 -6.67
C GLU A 362 -26.65 -2.63 -8.04
N SER A 363 -25.97 -3.07 -9.10
CA SER A 363 -26.41 -2.88 -10.48
C SER A 363 -27.50 -3.89 -10.84
N LYS A 364 -28.22 -3.63 -11.93
CA LYS A 364 -29.10 -4.63 -12.56
C LYS A 364 -28.33 -5.76 -13.25
N ASP A 365 -27.09 -5.54 -13.57
CA ASP A 365 -26.17 -6.51 -14.15
C ASP A 365 -25.29 -7.10 -13.01
N GLU A 366 -25.34 -8.43 -12.86
CA GLU A 366 -24.62 -9.12 -11.77
C GLU A 366 -23.10 -8.93 -11.87
N THR A 367 -22.54 -8.96 -13.08
CA THR A 367 -21.09 -8.74 -13.28
C THR A 367 -20.67 -7.34 -12.85
N GLU A 368 -21.49 -6.33 -13.11
CA GLU A 368 -21.22 -4.96 -12.63
C GLU A 368 -21.27 -4.89 -11.10
N SER A 369 -22.23 -5.59 -10.49
CA SER A 369 -22.35 -5.70 -9.03
C SER A 369 -21.14 -6.44 -8.41
N GLU A 370 -20.66 -7.52 -9.04
CA GLU A 370 -19.46 -8.24 -8.61
C GLU A 370 -18.22 -7.34 -8.69
N ILE A 371 -18.04 -6.60 -9.79
CA ILE A 371 -16.93 -5.66 -9.95
C ILE A 371 -17.01 -4.54 -8.91
N TYR A 372 -18.21 -4.01 -8.63
CA TYR A 372 -18.38 -2.97 -7.60
C TYR A 372 -18.00 -3.50 -6.21
N ARG A 373 -18.47 -4.68 -5.82
CA ARG A 373 -18.10 -5.31 -4.55
C ARG A 373 -16.59 -5.53 -4.43
N ALA A 374 -15.96 -6.02 -5.51
CA ALA A 374 -14.50 -6.18 -5.58
C ALA A 374 -13.77 -4.84 -5.46
N ALA A 375 -14.27 -3.78 -6.12
CA ALA A 375 -13.70 -2.44 -6.03
C ALA A 375 -13.77 -1.86 -4.61
N VAL A 376 -14.92 -2.01 -3.93
CA VAL A 376 -15.07 -1.58 -2.52
C VAL A 376 -14.12 -2.36 -1.61
N ARG A 377 -13.97 -3.67 -1.80
CA ARG A 377 -13.02 -4.49 -1.01
C ARG A 377 -11.59 -4.02 -1.26
N THR A 378 -11.19 -3.87 -2.51
CA THR A 378 -9.85 -3.36 -2.87
C THR A 378 -9.60 -1.99 -2.25
N PHE A 379 -10.56 -1.08 -2.29
CA PHE A 379 -10.47 0.20 -1.60
C PHE A 379 -10.26 0.02 -0.09
N ARG A 380 -11.07 -0.82 0.57
CA ARG A 380 -10.99 -1.02 2.02
C ARG A 380 -9.64 -1.58 2.49
N HIS A 381 -9.00 -2.43 1.71
CA HIS A 381 -7.67 -2.97 2.01
C HIS A 381 -6.56 -1.93 1.82
N ASN A 382 -6.77 -0.94 0.94
CA ASN A 382 -5.73 0.00 0.51
C ASN A 382 -5.90 1.43 1.02
N ALA A 383 -7.04 1.78 1.64
CA ALA A 383 -7.31 3.10 2.19
C ALA A 383 -7.39 3.04 3.73
N LEU A 384 -6.26 2.93 4.40
CA LEU A 384 -6.19 2.82 5.86
C LEU A 384 -5.86 4.17 6.51
N ASP A 385 -4.62 4.33 6.90
CA ASP A 385 -4.02 5.56 7.43
C ASP A 385 -3.40 6.41 6.32
N ILE A 386 -3.07 5.79 5.20
CA ILE A 386 -2.70 6.38 3.92
C ILE A 386 -3.37 5.60 2.79
N PHE A 387 -3.37 6.15 1.57
CA PHE A 387 -3.62 5.35 0.39
C PHE A 387 -2.38 4.51 0.09
N MET A 388 -2.55 3.20 -0.01
CA MET A 388 -1.50 2.26 -0.42
C MET A 388 -1.68 1.85 -1.87
N ASP A 389 -0.55 1.52 -2.53
CA ASP A 389 -0.57 0.85 -3.82
C ASP A 389 -1.19 -0.54 -3.70
N CYS A 390 -0.67 -1.34 -2.79
CA CYS A 390 -1.14 -2.68 -2.48
C CYS A 390 -0.93 -3.03 -1.00
N PRO A 391 -1.72 -3.94 -0.41
CA PRO A 391 -1.55 -4.35 0.98
C PRO A 391 -0.48 -5.44 1.15
N SER A 392 0.11 -5.93 0.04
CA SER A 392 1.07 -7.04 0.00
C SER A 392 2.54 -6.57 0.02
N ARG A 393 3.17 -6.46 -1.16
CA ARG A 393 4.61 -6.29 -1.34
C ARG A 393 5.18 -4.99 -0.76
N GLU A 394 4.47 -3.86 -0.96
CA GLU A 394 5.00 -2.52 -0.68
C GLU A 394 4.31 -1.85 0.49
N ARG A 395 2.98 -1.81 0.50
CA ARG A 395 2.15 -1.02 1.42
C ARG A 395 2.52 0.46 1.40
N ALA A 396 2.90 0.97 0.24
CA ALA A 396 3.51 2.27 0.04
C ALA A 396 2.48 3.33 -0.41
N GLY A 397 2.69 4.56 0.04
CA GLY A 397 1.85 5.70 -0.32
C GLY A 397 2.27 6.33 -1.65
N TRP A 398 2.11 5.62 -2.77
CA TRP A 398 2.46 6.12 -4.08
C TRP A 398 1.60 7.31 -4.51
N LEU A 399 2.26 8.36 -4.97
CA LEU A 399 1.65 9.67 -5.17
C LEU A 399 0.55 9.69 -6.24
N PHE A 400 0.72 8.99 -7.34
CA PHE A 400 -0.27 8.99 -8.41
C PHE A 400 -1.39 7.95 -8.20
N ASP A 401 -1.08 6.83 -7.55
CA ASP A 401 -2.08 5.82 -7.15
C ASP A 401 -3.16 6.45 -6.27
N SER A 402 -2.76 7.41 -5.41
CA SER A 402 -3.64 8.17 -4.54
C SER A 402 -4.76 8.88 -5.28
N TYR A 403 -4.49 9.44 -6.45
CA TYR A 403 -5.46 10.20 -7.23
C TYR A 403 -6.72 9.41 -7.57
N TYR A 404 -6.56 8.17 -8.03
CA TYR A 404 -7.70 7.31 -8.35
C TYR A 404 -8.34 6.71 -7.10
N THR A 405 -7.54 6.35 -6.09
CA THR A 405 -8.05 5.84 -4.82
C THR A 405 -8.86 6.91 -4.07
N ALA A 406 -8.46 8.19 -4.15
CA ALA A 406 -9.20 9.32 -3.58
C ALA A 406 -10.57 9.54 -4.24
N LYS A 407 -10.65 9.39 -5.56
CA LYS A 407 -11.92 9.41 -6.29
C LYS A 407 -12.85 8.27 -5.85
N ALA A 408 -12.28 7.07 -5.63
CA ALA A 408 -13.00 5.93 -5.10
C ALA A 408 -13.48 6.20 -3.67
N GLU A 409 -12.62 6.72 -2.77
CA GLU A 409 -13.01 7.08 -1.41
C GLU A 409 -14.22 8.01 -1.39
N TYR A 410 -14.14 9.10 -2.15
CA TYR A 410 -15.23 10.07 -2.19
C TYR A 410 -16.53 9.49 -2.76
N SER A 411 -16.45 8.67 -3.80
CA SER A 411 -17.61 7.98 -4.36
C SER A 411 -18.24 6.99 -3.39
N PHE A 412 -17.45 6.23 -2.66
CA PHE A 412 -17.93 5.18 -1.74
C PHE A 412 -18.38 5.71 -0.38
N THR A 413 -17.84 6.84 0.08
CA THR A 413 -18.05 7.33 1.45
C THR A 413 -18.68 8.73 1.52
N GLY A 414 -18.66 9.50 0.44
CA GLY A 414 -18.99 10.92 0.42
C GLY A 414 -18.02 11.79 1.23
N LYS A 415 -16.83 11.29 1.58
CA LYS A 415 -15.85 11.95 2.46
C LYS A 415 -14.44 11.81 1.92
N THR A 416 -13.50 12.55 2.53
CA THR A 416 -12.06 12.59 2.21
C THR A 416 -11.22 12.17 3.43
N LEU A 417 -11.57 11.04 4.08
CA LEU A 417 -10.99 10.67 5.39
C LEU A 417 -9.52 10.28 5.29
N THR A 418 -9.20 9.42 4.34
CA THR A 418 -7.83 8.98 4.08
C THR A 418 -7.09 10.00 3.23
N GLU A 419 -7.77 10.64 2.26
CA GLU A 419 -7.19 11.69 1.42
C GLU A 419 -6.71 12.89 2.25
N ASP A 420 -7.48 13.33 3.25
CA ASP A 420 -7.07 14.40 4.19
C ASP A 420 -5.69 14.09 4.82
N ALA A 421 -5.50 12.87 5.32
CA ALA A 421 -4.24 12.47 5.97
C ALA A 421 -3.10 12.29 4.95
N PHE A 422 -3.39 11.69 3.81
CA PHE A 422 -2.41 11.48 2.74
C PHE A 422 -1.83 12.80 2.23
N LEU A 423 -2.69 13.73 1.85
CA LEU A 423 -2.25 15.06 1.39
C LEU A 423 -1.57 15.88 2.50
N LYS A 424 -2.03 15.73 3.75
CA LYS A 424 -1.40 16.38 4.92
C LYS A 424 0.04 15.89 5.12
N ASN A 425 0.31 14.60 4.91
CA ASN A 425 1.67 14.07 5.00
C ASN A 425 2.59 14.75 3.97
N TYR A 426 2.16 14.91 2.73
CA TYR A 426 2.94 15.64 1.71
C TYR A 426 3.14 17.12 2.05
N ILE A 427 2.15 17.77 2.66
CA ILE A 427 2.28 19.17 3.11
C ILE A 427 3.28 19.30 4.28
N LEU A 428 3.32 18.32 5.18
CA LEU A 428 4.17 18.35 6.38
C LEU A 428 5.64 18.00 6.08
N GLY A 429 5.90 17.14 5.11
CA GLY A 429 7.27 16.68 4.90
C GLY A 429 7.50 15.88 3.61
N GLY A 430 6.59 15.95 2.63
CA GLY A 430 6.68 15.18 1.40
C GLY A 430 7.69 15.67 0.37
N GLU A 431 8.42 16.76 0.62
CA GLU A 431 9.46 17.27 -0.27
C GLU A 431 10.68 16.35 -0.23
N ARG A 432 11.11 15.83 -1.39
CA ARG A 432 12.18 14.86 -1.54
C ARG A 432 13.53 15.36 -1.01
N THR A 433 13.84 16.62 -1.34
CA THR A 433 15.07 17.28 -0.90
C THR A 433 14.73 18.68 -0.44
N GLN A 434 15.15 19.06 0.73
CA GLN A 434 14.84 20.37 1.29
C GLN A 434 15.27 21.48 0.34
N GLY A 435 14.30 22.28 -0.13
CA GLY A 435 14.51 23.42 -1.02
C GLY A 435 14.59 23.09 -2.51
N ASP A 436 14.46 21.84 -2.96
CA ASP A 436 14.44 21.51 -4.39
C ASP A 436 13.04 21.59 -5.03
N GLY A 437 11.99 21.49 -4.23
CA GLY A 437 10.59 21.61 -4.64
C GLY A 437 9.96 20.35 -5.25
N MET A 438 10.73 19.26 -5.42
CA MET A 438 10.23 18.01 -5.96
C MET A 438 9.69 17.14 -4.84
N LEU A 439 8.55 16.47 -5.08
CA LEU A 439 7.92 15.57 -4.12
C LEU A 439 8.48 14.14 -4.23
N ASN A 440 8.45 13.43 -3.11
CA ASN A 440 8.72 12.00 -3.08
C ASN A 440 7.69 11.24 -3.92
N MET A 441 8.12 10.22 -4.66
CA MET A 441 7.22 9.38 -5.47
C MET A 441 6.26 8.57 -4.61
N CYS A 442 6.67 8.17 -3.38
CA CYS A 442 5.80 7.58 -2.37
C CYS A 442 6.13 8.16 -0.99
N TYR A 443 5.10 8.43 -0.16
CA TYR A 443 5.27 9.05 1.14
C TYR A 443 4.07 8.77 2.06
N PRO A 444 4.26 8.60 3.39
CA PRO A 444 5.54 8.62 4.12
C PRO A 444 6.39 7.36 3.86
N SER A 445 7.65 7.54 3.57
CA SER A 445 8.60 6.46 3.25
C SER A 445 10.04 6.95 3.36
N ASP A 446 11.01 6.01 3.36
CA ASP A 446 12.44 6.32 3.36
C ASP A 446 13.06 6.39 1.95
N VAL A 447 12.27 6.52 0.91
CA VAL A 447 12.74 6.64 -0.47
C VAL A 447 13.18 8.09 -0.76
N PHE A 448 14.34 8.47 -0.19
CA PHE A 448 14.71 9.89 -0.14
C PHE A 448 15.53 10.44 -1.31
N SER A 449 16.35 9.69 -2.00
CA SER A 449 17.39 10.39 -2.74
C SER A 449 17.52 10.09 -4.22
N LYS A 450 16.94 9.01 -4.72
CA LYS A 450 17.21 8.58 -6.09
C LYS A 450 15.98 8.26 -6.94
N GLY A 451 14.80 8.18 -6.34
CA GLY A 451 13.60 7.80 -7.04
C GLY A 451 12.51 8.87 -6.91
N PHE A 452 12.35 9.70 -7.91
CA PHE A 452 11.18 10.55 -8.06
C PHE A 452 10.68 10.48 -9.50
N ILE A 453 9.39 10.67 -9.65
CA ILE A 453 8.69 10.66 -10.93
C ILE A 453 8.08 12.04 -11.13
N PRO A 454 8.68 12.90 -11.99
CA PRO A 454 8.19 14.27 -12.17
C PRO A 454 6.71 14.33 -12.55
N GLN A 455 6.25 13.42 -13.38
CA GLN A 455 4.85 13.35 -13.81
C GLN A 455 3.90 13.08 -12.64
N TRP A 456 4.31 12.31 -11.64
CA TRP A 456 3.50 12.01 -10.46
C TRP A 456 3.36 13.22 -9.54
N SER A 457 4.42 14.02 -9.42
CA SER A 457 4.33 15.33 -8.75
C SER A 457 3.41 16.32 -9.48
N MET A 458 3.28 16.19 -10.81
CA MET A 458 2.28 16.95 -11.57
C MET A 458 0.86 16.50 -11.23
N TRP A 459 0.63 15.18 -11.11
CA TRP A 459 -0.67 14.63 -10.73
C TRP A 459 -1.10 15.03 -9.31
N TYR A 460 -0.16 15.20 -8.38
CA TYR A 460 -0.45 15.79 -7.06
C TYR A 460 -1.13 17.17 -7.17
N VAL A 461 -0.72 18.00 -8.11
CA VAL A 461 -1.34 19.33 -8.31
C VAL A 461 -2.79 19.18 -8.80
N ILE A 462 -3.05 18.19 -9.66
CA ILE A 462 -4.42 17.89 -10.13
C ILE A 462 -5.27 17.33 -9.00
N GLU A 463 -4.72 16.38 -8.22
CA GLU A 463 -5.40 15.82 -7.04
C GLU A 463 -5.77 16.89 -6.02
N ALA A 464 -4.84 17.81 -5.73
CA ALA A 464 -5.09 18.93 -4.82
C ALA A 464 -6.19 19.88 -5.33
N ASP A 465 -6.23 20.15 -6.64
CA ASP A 465 -7.28 20.98 -7.25
C ASP A 465 -8.65 20.31 -7.14
N GLU A 466 -8.75 19.03 -7.45
CA GLU A 466 -10.01 18.28 -7.32
C GLU A 466 -10.43 18.11 -5.85
N TYR A 467 -9.47 17.87 -4.95
CA TYR A 467 -9.71 17.82 -3.50
C TYR A 467 -10.37 19.11 -2.99
N ILE A 468 -9.84 20.26 -3.41
CA ILE A 468 -10.34 21.58 -3.00
C ILE A 468 -11.72 21.87 -3.62
N ASN A 469 -11.85 21.66 -4.94
CA ASN A 469 -12.97 22.21 -5.71
C ASN A 469 -14.11 21.19 -5.94
N MET A 470 -13.83 19.89 -5.89
CA MET A 470 -14.80 18.85 -6.21
C MET A 470 -15.18 18.00 -4.99
N ARG A 471 -14.25 17.72 -4.08
CA ARG A 471 -14.46 16.85 -2.93
C ARG A 471 -14.64 17.58 -1.59
N ASN A 472 -14.58 18.92 -1.59
CA ASN A 472 -14.72 19.76 -0.39
C ASN A 472 -13.81 19.32 0.77
N GLY A 473 -12.55 19.04 0.46
CA GLY A 473 -11.57 18.58 1.43
C GLY A 473 -11.35 19.59 2.57
N LYS A 474 -10.93 19.12 3.73
CA LYS A 474 -10.80 19.94 4.97
C LYS A 474 -9.54 20.80 5.01
N ILE A 475 -8.50 20.46 4.23
CA ILE A 475 -7.25 21.20 4.21
C ILE A 475 -7.46 22.53 3.47
N HIS A 476 -7.13 23.63 4.15
CA HIS A 476 -7.27 24.95 3.56
C HIS A 476 -6.38 25.12 2.33
N PRO A 477 -6.87 25.66 1.18
CA PRO A 477 -6.13 25.78 -0.08
C PRO A 477 -4.73 26.40 0.03
N ASN A 478 -4.54 27.38 0.93
CA ASN A 478 -3.24 28.01 1.15
C ASN A 478 -2.14 27.06 1.64
N LYS A 479 -2.51 25.88 2.18
CA LYS A 479 -1.53 24.88 2.63
C LYS A 479 -0.82 24.19 1.47
N PHE A 480 -1.44 24.18 0.30
CA PHE A 480 -0.85 23.63 -0.93
C PHE A 480 0.09 24.61 -1.66
N LYS A 481 -0.03 25.93 -1.39
CA LYS A 481 0.76 26.94 -2.11
C LYS A 481 2.27 26.70 -2.04
N PRO A 482 2.89 26.34 -0.90
CA PRO A 482 4.34 26.11 -0.85
C PRO A 482 4.80 24.97 -1.77
N SER A 483 4.16 23.79 -1.69
CA SER A 483 4.51 22.62 -2.52
C SER A 483 4.27 22.89 -4.01
N VAL A 484 3.12 23.49 -4.37
CA VAL A 484 2.82 23.85 -5.76
C VAL A 484 3.81 24.88 -6.30
N SER A 485 4.18 25.90 -5.52
CA SER A 485 5.20 26.88 -5.91
C SER A 485 6.57 26.24 -6.08
N GLY A 486 6.96 25.34 -5.17
CA GLY A 486 8.20 24.58 -5.26
C GLY A 486 8.28 23.75 -6.55
N LEU A 487 7.20 23.01 -6.86
CA LEU A 487 7.10 22.23 -8.10
C LEU A 487 7.23 23.09 -9.35
N ILE A 488 6.50 24.21 -9.44
CA ILE A 488 6.60 25.12 -10.58
C ILE A 488 8.03 25.64 -10.74
N ASN A 489 8.68 26.07 -9.65
CA ASN A 489 10.06 26.54 -9.68
C ASN A 489 11.05 25.44 -10.12
N TRP A 490 10.77 24.20 -9.77
CA TRP A 490 11.58 23.06 -10.22
C TRP A 490 11.41 22.84 -11.72
N PHE A 491 10.18 22.79 -12.26
CA PHE A 491 9.90 22.56 -13.68
C PHE A 491 10.42 23.69 -14.56
N LEU A 492 10.37 24.95 -14.11
CA LEU A 492 10.89 26.11 -14.85
C LEU A 492 12.38 25.98 -15.23
N LYS A 493 13.17 25.20 -14.49
CA LYS A 493 14.59 24.94 -14.81
C LYS A 493 14.79 24.10 -16.06
N TYR A 494 13.76 23.36 -16.46
CA TYR A 494 13.80 22.41 -17.58
C TYR A 494 13.04 22.91 -18.81
N GLU A 495 12.48 24.12 -18.76
CA GLU A 495 11.85 24.72 -19.94
C GLU A 495 12.89 25.16 -20.96
N ASN A 496 12.66 24.76 -22.20
CA ASN A 496 13.45 25.23 -23.33
C ASN A 496 12.89 26.54 -23.91
N GLU A 497 13.49 27.04 -25.03
CA GLU A 497 13.12 28.28 -25.71
C GLU A 497 11.67 28.34 -26.23
N PHE A 498 10.98 27.18 -26.32
CA PHE A 498 9.59 27.06 -26.71
C PHE A 498 8.64 26.94 -25.52
N GLY A 499 9.18 26.91 -24.29
CA GLY A 499 8.44 26.68 -23.05
C GLY A 499 8.08 25.20 -22.84
N LEU A 500 8.71 24.29 -23.57
CA LEU A 500 8.54 22.85 -23.42
C LEU A 500 9.50 22.30 -22.36
N LEU A 501 9.01 21.41 -21.53
CA LEU A 501 9.87 20.60 -20.66
C LEU A 501 10.71 19.65 -21.50
N GLU A 502 12.01 19.68 -21.30
CA GLU A 502 12.99 18.89 -22.01
C GLU A 502 14.00 18.27 -21.03
N ARG A 503 14.27 16.97 -21.15
CA ARG A 503 15.30 16.24 -20.38
C ARG A 503 15.16 16.40 -18.87
N LEU A 504 13.97 16.13 -18.37
CA LEU A 504 13.72 16.13 -16.92
C LEU A 504 14.63 15.12 -16.21
N ASP A 505 15.12 15.49 -15.05
CA ASP A 505 15.77 14.55 -14.13
C ASP A 505 14.76 13.57 -13.52
N GLY A 506 15.25 12.47 -12.98
CA GLY A 506 14.45 11.44 -12.32
C GLY A 506 13.97 10.34 -13.25
N TRP A 507 13.05 9.52 -12.77
CA TRP A 507 12.38 8.49 -13.56
C TRP A 507 11.21 9.13 -14.33
N ASN A 508 11.44 9.42 -15.60
CA ASN A 508 10.42 10.01 -16.47
C ASN A 508 9.46 8.92 -16.94
N PHE A 509 8.29 8.88 -16.37
CA PHE A 509 7.29 7.84 -16.55
C PHE A 509 5.92 8.45 -16.85
N VAL A 510 5.30 8.04 -17.96
CA VAL A 510 3.93 8.40 -18.31
C VAL A 510 2.97 7.24 -18.01
N GLU A 511 3.29 6.03 -18.46
CA GLU A 511 2.60 4.78 -18.17
C GLU A 511 3.44 3.55 -18.53
N TRP A 512 2.96 2.34 -18.26
CA TRP A 512 3.67 1.07 -18.49
C TRP A 512 3.71 0.58 -19.94
N SER A 513 3.18 1.32 -20.91
CA SER A 513 3.38 0.96 -22.31
C SER A 513 4.84 1.20 -22.73
N LYS A 514 5.32 0.39 -23.68
CA LYS A 514 6.73 0.34 -24.09
C LYS A 514 7.33 1.71 -24.46
N VAL A 515 6.55 2.60 -25.06
CA VAL A 515 7.03 3.93 -25.46
C VAL A 515 6.93 4.97 -24.31
N ASN A 516 6.25 4.66 -23.22
CA ASN A 516 5.92 5.59 -22.14
C ASN A 516 6.47 5.21 -20.76
N GLU A 517 7.04 3.99 -20.58
CA GLU A 517 7.64 3.55 -19.30
C GLU A 517 8.93 4.27 -18.94
N ARG A 518 9.65 4.77 -19.95
CA ARG A 518 10.83 5.62 -19.82
C ARG A 518 10.88 6.61 -20.96
N VAL A 519 10.53 7.86 -20.69
CA VAL A 519 10.50 8.91 -21.68
C VAL A 519 11.74 9.80 -21.57
N TRP A 520 12.35 10.13 -22.74
CA TRP A 520 13.55 10.93 -22.85
C TRP A 520 13.28 12.18 -23.68
N ASP A 521 14.18 13.16 -23.61
CA ASP A 521 14.11 14.44 -24.31
C ASP A 521 12.77 15.17 -24.09
N ILE A 522 11.93 15.33 -25.12
CA ILE A 522 10.63 16.02 -25.05
C ILE A 522 9.51 14.98 -25.15
N SER A 523 8.81 14.75 -24.05
CA SER A 523 7.57 13.95 -24.02
C SER A 523 6.36 14.86 -24.21
N TRP A 524 5.56 14.60 -25.23
CA TRP A 524 4.37 15.42 -25.47
C TRP A 524 3.29 15.19 -24.41
N ALA A 525 3.05 13.96 -23.96
CA ALA A 525 2.12 13.67 -22.87
C ALA A 525 2.52 14.41 -21.57
N THR A 526 3.82 14.43 -21.22
CA THR A 526 4.33 15.19 -20.07
C THR A 526 4.08 16.69 -20.23
N ASN A 527 4.29 17.25 -21.42
CA ASN A 527 4.07 18.67 -21.68
C ASN A 527 2.56 19.03 -21.70
N MET A 528 1.70 18.12 -22.13
CA MET A 528 0.24 18.28 -22.03
C MET A 528 -0.19 18.34 -20.55
N LEU A 529 0.29 17.41 -19.73
CA LEU A 529 0.07 17.40 -18.28
C LEU A 529 0.61 18.70 -17.64
N TYR A 530 1.81 19.12 -18.01
CA TYR A 530 2.41 20.37 -17.50
C TYR A 530 1.57 21.59 -17.82
N SER A 531 0.97 21.66 -19.02
CA SER A 531 0.08 22.78 -19.37
C SER A 531 -1.12 22.88 -18.42
N LYS A 532 -1.68 21.72 -17.98
CA LYS A 532 -2.76 21.67 -17.00
C LYS A 532 -2.29 22.05 -15.61
N VAL A 533 -1.10 21.62 -15.21
CA VAL A 533 -0.47 22.01 -13.93
C VAL A 533 -0.25 23.53 -13.87
N LEU A 534 0.23 24.15 -14.95
CA LEU A 534 0.36 25.62 -15.03
C LEU A 534 -0.99 26.33 -14.86
N GLU A 535 -2.04 25.83 -15.52
CA GLU A 535 -3.41 26.37 -15.41
C GLU A 535 -3.94 26.32 -13.98
N ILE A 536 -3.79 25.17 -13.32
CA ILE A 536 -4.20 24.98 -11.92
C ILE A 536 -3.38 25.86 -10.99
N SER A 537 -2.05 25.87 -11.17
CA SER A 537 -1.13 26.66 -10.35
C SER A 537 -1.39 28.16 -10.49
N ALA A 538 -1.83 28.62 -11.65
CA ALA A 538 -2.24 30.03 -11.85
C ALA A 538 -3.37 30.42 -10.92
N ARG A 539 -4.37 29.53 -10.71
CA ARG A 539 -5.48 29.78 -9.78
C ARG A 539 -5.03 29.71 -8.33
N LEU A 540 -4.31 28.65 -7.96
CA LEU A 540 -3.90 28.41 -6.58
C LEU A 540 -2.91 29.46 -6.07
N LEU A 541 -2.00 29.92 -6.94
CA LEU A 541 -0.96 30.91 -6.60
C LEU A 541 -1.36 32.35 -6.94
N GLU A 542 -2.55 32.56 -7.53
CA GLU A 542 -3.03 33.88 -7.98
C GLU A 542 -2.07 34.56 -8.94
N ASN A 543 -1.49 33.80 -9.89
CA ASN A 543 -0.44 34.25 -10.81
C ASN A 543 -0.91 34.12 -12.28
N ASN A 544 -1.27 35.23 -12.90
CA ASN A 544 -1.76 35.28 -14.28
C ASN A 544 -0.70 34.90 -15.31
N ASP A 545 0.59 35.12 -15.05
CA ASP A 545 1.68 34.77 -15.99
C ASP A 545 1.70 33.25 -16.25
N LEU A 546 1.39 32.43 -15.22
CA LEU A 546 1.30 30.99 -15.38
C LEU A 546 0.13 30.58 -16.28
N LYS A 547 -0.99 31.32 -16.25
CA LYS A 547 -2.12 31.10 -17.14
C LYS A 547 -1.76 31.38 -18.60
N GLU A 548 -1.12 32.53 -18.85
CA GLU A 548 -0.65 32.89 -20.20
C GLU A 548 0.37 31.86 -20.72
N LYS A 549 1.28 31.41 -19.83
CA LYS A 549 2.25 30.38 -20.14
C LYS A 549 1.57 29.04 -20.49
N SER A 550 0.55 28.62 -19.76
CA SER A 550 -0.25 27.43 -20.06
C SER A 550 -0.85 27.50 -21.47
N GLU A 551 -1.52 28.61 -21.82
CA GLU A 551 -2.17 28.75 -23.12
C GLU A 551 -1.15 28.74 -24.27
N LYS A 552 -0.02 29.43 -24.09
CA LYS A 552 1.07 29.41 -25.06
C LYS A 552 1.67 28.02 -25.24
N LEU A 553 1.85 27.28 -24.15
CA LEU A 553 2.33 25.90 -24.20
C LEU A 553 1.36 24.98 -24.95
N LYS A 554 0.04 25.10 -24.68
CA LYS A 554 -0.99 24.35 -25.42
C LYS A 554 -0.93 24.64 -26.92
N GLU A 555 -0.72 25.91 -27.33
CA GLU A 555 -0.57 26.28 -28.74
C GLU A 555 0.71 25.66 -29.34
N THR A 556 1.82 25.72 -28.64
CA THR A 556 3.08 25.10 -29.07
C THR A 556 2.91 23.60 -29.30
N ILE A 557 2.27 22.88 -28.36
CA ILE A 557 2.00 21.46 -28.48
C ILE A 557 1.11 21.16 -29.70
N ARG A 558 0.02 21.91 -29.89
CA ARG A 558 -0.88 21.74 -31.05
C ARG A 558 -0.14 21.91 -32.37
N HIS A 559 0.83 22.81 -32.42
CA HIS A 559 1.60 23.08 -33.64
C HIS A 559 2.69 22.05 -33.90
N MET A 560 3.41 21.63 -32.85
CA MET A 560 4.60 20.82 -33.01
C MET A 560 4.34 19.30 -32.91
N ALA A 561 3.38 18.87 -32.09
CA ALA A 561 3.13 17.46 -31.83
C ALA A 561 2.10 16.82 -32.76
N PHE A 562 1.16 17.59 -33.30
CA PHE A 562 0.07 17.09 -34.12
C PHE A 562 0.49 16.92 -35.59
N ASP A 563 0.44 15.70 -36.11
CA ASP A 563 0.86 15.38 -37.49
C ASP A 563 -0.25 15.55 -38.56
N GLY A 564 -1.42 16.06 -38.15
CA GLY A 564 -2.61 16.16 -38.98
C GLY A 564 -3.63 15.04 -38.75
N LYS A 565 -3.27 13.98 -38.02
CA LYS A 565 -4.12 12.85 -37.64
C LYS A 565 -4.12 12.59 -36.15
N LEU A 566 -2.92 12.43 -35.57
CA LEU A 566 -2.68 12.07 -34.17
C LEU A 566 -1.54 12.93 -33.59
N PHE A 567 -1.44 12.97 -32.26
CA PHE A 567 -0.29 13.55 -31.57
C PHE A 567 0.82 12.50 -31.45
N ARG A 568 2.05 12.88 -31.77
CA ARG A 568 3.24 12.06 -31.54
C ARG A 568 3.56 11.95 -30.07
N ASP A 569 4.26 10.90 -29.66
CA ASP A 569 4.62 10.69 -28.25
C ASP A 569 5.81 11.52 -27.82
N ARG A 570 6.82 11.65 -28.71
CA ARG A 570 8.09 12.30 -28.36
C ARG A 570 8.67 13.14 -29.49
N ALA A 571 9.55 14.05 -29.10
CA ALA A 571 10.45 14.75 -30.00
C ALA A 571 11.86 14.78 -29.44
N MET A 572 12.83 14.86 -30.33
CA MET A 572 14.25 14.91 -30.02
C MET A 572 14.91 16.13 -30.68
N ARG A 573 15.99 16.63 -30.06
CA ARG A 573 16.82 17.63 -30.73
C ARG A 573 17.73 16.96 -31.75
N THR A 574 17.77 17.55 -32.94
CA THR A 574 18.76 17.19 -33.99
C THR A 574 20.12 17.78 -33.64
N GLU A 575 21.17 17.38 -34.36
CA GLU A 575 22.51 17.94 -34.23
C GLU A 575 22.56 19.46 -34.48
N ASN A 576 21.63 19.96 -35.30
CA ASN A 576 21.52 21.41 -35.59
C ASN A 576 20.70 22.17 -34.54
N GLY A 577 20.19 21.50 -33.50
CA GLY A 577 19.39 22.12 -32.46
C GLY A 577 17.87 22.17 -32.74
N ASP A 578 17.41 21.75 -33.93
CA ASP A 578 15.99 21.74 -34.27
C ASP A 578 15.27 20.61 -33.49
N ILE A 579 13.98 20.82 -33.16
CA ILE A 579 13.14 19.81 -32.54
C ILE A 579 12.40 19.01 -33.64
N LYS A 580 12.55 17.69 -33.62
CA LYS A 580 11.92 16.77 -34.60
C LYS A 580 11.18 15.66 -33.88
N ASN A 581 9.91 15.46 -34.27
CA ASN A 581 9.12 14.33 -33.77
C ASN A 581 9.72 12.97 -34.14
N THR A 582 9.60 12.03 -33.23
CA THR A 582 9.83 10.60 -33.51
C THR A 582 8.60 9.99 -34.21
N ASP A 583 8.73 8.74 -34.68
CA ASP A 583 7.62 8.06 -35.33
C ASP A 583 6.68 7.34 -34.33
N GLU A 584 7.00 7.42 -33.04
CA GLU A 584 6.24 6.77 -31.98
C GLU A 584 4.85 7.36 -31.81
N LEU A 585 3.87 6.48 -31.64
CA LEU A 585 2.46 6.78 -31.42
C LEU A 585 1.89 5.84 -30.36
N SER A 586 1.17 6.39 -29.39
CA SER A 586 0.43 5.63 -28.39
C SER A 586 -1.01 6.17 -28.22
N GLU A 587 -1.88 5.30 -27.70
CA GLU A 587 -3.23 5.68 -27.28
C GLU A 587 -3.19 6.71 -26.16
N VAL A 588 -2.29 6.54 -25.17
CA VAL A 588 -2.25 7.37 -23.97
C VAL A 588 -1.96 8.84 -24.28
N THR A 589 -1.11 9.14 -25.23
CA THR A 589 -0.85 10.54 -25.64
C THR A 589 -2.09 11.20 -26.22
N GLN A 590 -2.95 10.46 -26.94
CA GLN A 590 -4.23 10.98 -27.43
C GLN A 590 -5.21 11.22 -26.28
N TYR A 591 -5.20 10.36 -25.26
CA TYR A 591 -6.01 10.57 -24.06
C TYR A 591 -5.57 11.82 -23.28
N TYR A 592 -4.26 12.03 -23.10
CA TYR A 592 -3.73 13.26 -22.51
C TYR A 592 -4.13 14.53 -23.30
N ALA A 593 -4.09 14.45 -24.63
CA ALA A 593 -4.50 15.58 -25.48
C ALA A 593 -5.95 16.01 -25.27
N LEU A 594 -6.84 15.04 -25.05
CA LEU A 594 -8.27 15.30 -24.80
C LEU A 594 -8.55 15.66 -23.33
N MET A 595 -7.85 15.04 -22.39
CA MET A 595 -8.05 15.30 -20.95
C MET A 595 -7.61 16.71 -20.56
N PHE A 596 -6.55 17.23 -21.18
CA PHE A 596 -5.93 18.51 -20.83
C PHE A 596 -6.22 19.64 -21.83
N ASP A 597 -7.30 19.50 -22.61
CA ASP A 597 -7.81 20.54 -23.51
C ASP A 597 -6.79 21.00 -24.58
N ILE A 598 -5.87 20.10 -24.98
CA ILE A 598 -4.98 20.32 -26.12
C ILE A 598 -5.77 20.17 -27.41
N ALA A 599 -6.67 19.19 -27.47
CA ALA A 599 -7.55 18.93 -28.60
C ALA A 599 -9.02 18.94 -28.17
N ASP A 600 -9.87 19.44 -29.07
CA ASP A 600 -11.33 19.37 -28.95
C ASP A 600 -11.89 18.48 -30.04
N ILE A 601 -12.56 17.36 -29.69
CA ILE A 601 -13.15 16.42 -30.62
C ILE A 601 -14.30 17.00 -31.47
N HIS A 602 -14.81 18.17 -31.13
CA HIS A 602 -15.84 18.88 -31.93
C HIS A 602 -15.22 19.64 -33.09
N MET A 603 -13.91 19.87 -33.08
CA MET A 603 -13.21 20.51 -34.20
C MET A 603 -12.91 19.49 -35.31
N SER A 604 -13.26 19.87 -36.58
CA SER A 604 -13.11 18.99 -37.75
C SER A 604 -11.68 18.48 -37.97
N LYS A 605 -10.68 19.26 -37.63
CA LYS A 605 -9.25 18.86 -37.77
C LYS A 605 -8.88 17.64 -36.91
N TYR A 606 -9.63 17.34 -35.83
CA TYR A 606 -9.41 16.19 -34.94
C TYR A 606 -10.39 15.01 -35.21
N SER A 607 -11.15 15.03 -36.33
CA SER A 607 -12.14 14.00 -36.63
C SER A 607 -11.57 12.60 -36.71
N TYR A 608 -10.35 12.44 -37.25
CA TYR A 608 -9.66 11.16 -37.29
C TYR A 608 -9.33 10.66 -35.86
N MET A 609 -8.68 11.50 -35.03
CA MET A 609 -8.37 11.17 -33.64
C MET A 609 -9.63 10.84 -32.83
N LYS A 610 -10.72 11.61 -33.01
CA LYS A 610 -12.03 11.32 -32.39
C LYS A 610 -12.50 9.90 -32.72
N ASN A 611 -12.46 9.53 -34.00
CA ASN A 611 -12.87 8.18 -34.42
C ASN A 611 -11.97 7.11 -33.75
N MET A 612 -10.65 7.31 -33.75
CA MET A 612 -9.73 6.38 -33.12
C MET A 612 -10.02 6.23 -31.62
N VAL A 613 -10.10 7.32 -30.87
CA VAL A 613 -10.33 7.28 -29.41
C VAL A 613 -11.70 6.70 -29.06
N LEU A 614 -12.77 7.08 -29.73
CA LEU A 614 -14.11 6.65 -29.33
C LEU A 614 -14.50 5.27 -29.86
N ASN A 615 -13.96 4.83 -31.00
CA ASN A 615 -14.46 3.64 -31.70
C ASN A 615 -13.40 2.52 -31.86
N VAL A 616 -12.11 2.85 -31.95
CA VAL A 616 -11.06 1.90 -32.32
C VAL A 616 -10.18 1.50 -31.13
N PHE A 617 -9.68 2.48 -30.37
CA PHE A 617 -8.80 2.24 -29.24
C PHE A 617 -9.47 1.40 -28.14
N GLY A 618 -8.64 0.70 -27.36
CA GLY A 618 -9.08 -0.16 -26.27
C GLY A 618 -9.71 -1.48 -26.70
N THR A 619 -9.90 -1.74 -28.00
CA THR A 619 -10.40 -3.01 -28.53
C THR A 619 -9.26 -3.93 -28.97
N GLU A 620 -9.48 -5.27 -28.97
CA GLU A 620 -8.47 -6.22 -29.46
C GLU A 620 -8.18 -6.08 -30.95
N ASN A 621 -9.13 -5.50 -31.70
CA ASN A 621 -9.07 -5.34 -33.17
C ASN A 621 -8.60 -3.94 -33.59
N ALA A 622 -7.91 -3.17 -32.74
CA ALA A 622 -7.27 -1.95 -33.19
C ALA A 622 -6.18 -2.30 -34.22
N ASP A 623 -6.54 -2.25 -35.51
CA ASP A 623 -5.61 -2.44 -36.63
C ASP A 623 -4.54 -1.34 -36.59
N GLY A 624 -3.37 -1.69 -36.12
CA GLY A 624 -2.24 -0.80 -36.18
C GLY A 624 -1.04 -1.32 -35.40
N GLU A 625 -0.22 -2.11 -36.07
CA GLU A 625 1.14 -2.42 -35.59
C GLU A 625 1.99 -1.16 -35.25
N LEU A 626 1.45 0.04 -35.47
CA LEU A 626 2.12 1.33 -35.33
C LEU A 626 1.65 2.18 -34.15
N ILE A 627 0.55 1.80 -33.44
CA ILE A 627 0.02 2.56 -32.29
C ILE A 627 0.09 1.69 -31.05
N GLU A 628 0.91 2.11 -30.08
CA GLU A 628 1.06 1.41 -28.82
C GLU A 628 -0.21 1.50 -27.99
N LYS A 629 -0.70 0.36 -27.51
CA LYS A 629 -1.88 0.29 -26.65
C LYS A 629 -1.64 0.91 -25.28
N ALA A 630 -2.65 1.56 -24.73
CA ALA A 630 -2.63 2.02 -23.36
C ALA A 630 -2.57 0.84 -22.39
N ASN A 631 -1.84 1.01 -21.31
CA ASN A 631 -1.77 0.07 -20.20
C ASN A 631 -2.72 0.50 -19.05
N ALA A 632 -2.67 -0.23 -17.91
CA ALA A 632 -3.63 -0.03 -16.83
C ALA A 632 -3.63 1.43 -16.32
N MET A 633 -2.55 1.89 -15.73
CA MET A 633 -2.47 3.21 -15.12
C MET A 633 -1.40 4.08 -15.80
N PRO A 634 -1.76 5.30 -16.28
CA PRO A 634 -3.13 5.87 -16.23
C PRO A 634 -4.00 5.57 -17.44
N GLY A 635 -3.47 4.94 -18.48
CA GLY A 635 -4.10 4.87 -19.81
C GLY A 635 -5.55 4.38 -19.80
N LEU A 636 -5.81 3.23 -19.16
CA LEU A 636 -7.17 2.67 -19.04
C LEU A 636 -8.12 3.61 -18.29
N TYR A 637 -7.66 4.23 -17.20
CA TYR A 637 -8.50 5.10 -16.37
C TYR A 637 -8.81 6.43 -17.07
N LEU A 638 -7.86 7.01 -17.78
CA LEU A 638 -8.09 8.17 -18.63
C LEU A 638 -9.10 7.85 -19.74
N ARG A 639 -9.01 6.64 -20.34
CA ARG A 639 -9.99 6.18 -21.30
C ARG A 639 -11.39 6.09 -20.69
N MET A 640 -11.54 5.53 -19.50
CA MET A 640 -12.83 5.45 -18.81
C MET A 640 -13.43 6.85 -18.60
N GLU A 641 -12.62 7.81 -18.14
CA GLU A 641 -13.07 9.20 -17.97
C GLU A 641 -13.48 9.87 -19.29
N LEU A 642 -12.75 9.63 -20.37
CA LEU A 642 -13.09 10.15 -21.70
C LEU A 642 -14.39 9.55 -22.25
N LEU A 643 -14.55 8.22 -22.16
CA LEU A 643 -15.78 7.56 -22.60
C LEU A 643 -16.99 8.04 -21.79
N LEU A 644 -16.83 8.24 -20.47
CA LEU A 644 -17.86 8.82 -19.62
C LEU A 644 -18.18 10.27 -20.03
N ARG A 645 -17.15 11.11 -20.20
CA ARG A 645 -17.25 12.52 -20.63
C ARG A 645 -18.01 12.67 -21.95
N TYR A 646 -17.78 11.74 -22.88
CA TYR A 646 -18.41 11.78 -24.22
C TYR A 646 -19.69 10.94 -24.33
N GLY A 647 -20.24 10.46 -23.21
CA GLY A 647 -21.52 9.77 -23.13
C GLY A 647 -21.53 8.34 -23.71
N MET A 648 -20.35 7.70 -23.87
CA MET A 648 -20.20 6.36 -24.44
C MET A 648 -20.41 5.26 -23.38
N LYS A 649 -21.51 5.36 -22.61
CA LYS A 649 -21.76 4.54 -21.42
C LYS A 649 -21.79 3.04 -21.68
N GLU A 650 -22.49 2.59 -22.73
CA GLU A 650 -22.61 1.17 -23.07
C GLU A 650 -21.25 0.56 -23.43
N LYS A 651 -20.45 1.29 -24.23
CA LYS A 651 -19.10 0.87 -24.57
C LYS A 651 -18.21 0.80 -23.33
N LEU A 652 -18.28 1.81 -22.48
CA LEU A 652 -17.53 1.87 -21.24
C LEU A 652 -17.85 0.68 -20.33
N LEU A 653 -19.12 0.36 -20.10
CA LEU A 653 -19.53 -0.79 -19.30
C LEU A 653 -19.08 -2.12 -19.92
N SER A 654 -19.12 -2.25 -21.25
CA SER A 654 -18.58 -3.43 -21.94
C SER A 654 -17.08 -3.59 -21.68
N GLU A 655 -16.29 -2.52 -21.85
CA GLU A 655 -14.83 -2.56 -21.61
C GLU A 655 -14.51 -2.83 -20.14
N ILE A 656 -15.25 -2.27 -19.19
CA ILE A 656 -15.11 -2.55 -17.76
C ILE A 656 -15.34 -4.04 -17.47
N LYS A 657 -16.42 -4.63 -17.99
CA LYS A 657 -16.73 -6.06 -17.79
C LYS A 657 -15.65 -6.96 -18.39
N ASP A 658 -15.18 -6.65 -19.58
CA ASP A 658 -14.13 -7.41 -20.26
C ASP A 658 -12.78 -7.35 -19.55
N TYR A 659 -12.48 -6.23 -18.89
CA TYR A 659 -11.21 -6.05 -18.18
C TYR A 659 -11.26 -6.57 -16.74
N PHE A 660 -12.27 -6.19 -15.96
CA PHE A 660 -12.33 -6.39 -14.52
C PHE A 660 -13.19 -7.59 -14.07
N GLY A 661 -14.09 -8.09 -14.93
CA GLY A 661 -15.04 -9.16 -14.53
C GLY A 661 -14.35 -10.45 -14.09
N ALA A 662 -13.28 -10.86 -14.80
CA ALA A 662 -12.52 -12.04 -14.42
C ALA A 662 -11.78 -11.84 -13.09
N MET A 663 -11.23 -10.65 -12.83
CA MET A 663 -10.54 -10.33 -11.59
C MET A 663 -11.50 -10.43 -10.39
N ALA A 664 -12.65 -9.75 -10.49
CA ALA A 664 -13.67 -9.76 -9.44
C ALA A 664 -14.11 -11.19 -9.08
N LYS A 665 -14.35 -12.02 -10.10
CA LYS A 665 -14.78 -13.42 -9.90
C LYS A 665 -13.67 -14.31 -9.34
N GLU A 666 -12.41 -14.13 -9.77
CA GLU A 666 -11.30 -14.99 -9.37
C GLU A 666 -10.81 -14.70 -7.96
N SER A 667 -10.69 -13.41 -7.60
CA SER A 667 -10.03 -13.00 -6.35
C SER A 667 -10.92 -12.21 -5.40
N GLY A 668 -12.07 -11.72 -5.86
CA GLY A 668 -12.91 -10.80 -5.08
C GLY A 668 -12.31 -9.41 -4.90
N THR A 669 -11.18 -9.13 -5.55
CA THR A 669 -10.42 -7.87 -5.55
C THR A 669 -10.03 -7.49 -6.97
N LEU A 670 -9.48 -6.28 -7.15
CA LEU A 670 -9.06 -5.78 -8.46
C LEU A 670 -7.55 -5.60 -8.52
N TRP A 671 -6.98 -5.91 -9.69
CA TRP A 671 -5.55 -6.11 -9.87
C TRP A 671 -4.84 -4.91 -10.49
N GLU A 672 -3.52 -4.86 -10.29
CA GLU A 672 -2.63 -3.91 -10.94
C GLU A 672 -2.63 -4.08 -12.47
N HIS A 673 -2.56 -5.33 -12.95
CA HIS A 673 -2.51 -5.67 -14.37
C HIS A 673 -3.46 -6.81 -14.73
N LYS A 674 -4.06 -6.76 -15.91
CA LYS A 674 -5.00 -7.78 -16.43
C LYS A 674 -4.39 -9.20 -16.47
N ASN A 675 -3.09 -9.30 -16.69
CA ASN A 675 -2.38 -10.58 -16.77
C ASN A 675 -2.02 -11.16 -15.39
N GLY A 676 -2.30 -10.47 -14.30
CA GLY A 676 -2.00 -10.91 -12.93
C GLY A 676 -0.52 -10.85 -12.54
N ASN A 677 0.33 -10.20 -13.33
CA ASN A 677 1.77 -10.01 -13.06
C ASN A 677 2.06 -8.90 -12.05
N GLY A 678 1.17 -8.49 -11.25
CA GLY A 678 1.30 -7.50 -10.20
C GLY A 678 0.54 -7.93 -8.98
N SER A 679 0.28 -6.99 -8.08
CA SER A 679 -0.63 -7.23 -6.97
C SER A 679 -2.04 -7.51 -7.50
N ARG A 680 -2.70 -8.49 -6.89
CA ARG A 680 -4.10 -8.82 -7.17
C ARG A 680 -5.09 -8.08 -6.27
N ASP A 681 -4.58 -7.11 -5.53
CA ASP A 681 -5.36 -6.20 -4.68
C ASP A 681 -4.69 -4.83 -4.71
N HIS A 682 -4.96 -4.02 -5.76
CA HIS A 682 -4.23 -2.78 -6.01
C HIS A 682 -5.14 -1.55 -5.91
N GLY A 683 -4.77 -0.60 -5.05
CA GLY A 683 -5.62 0.51 -4.59
C GLY A 683 -6.29 1.33 -5.70
N PHE A 684 -5.53 1.75 -6.72
CA PHE A 684 -6.08 2.57 -7.81
C PHE A 684 -7.19 1.85 -8.59
N ALA A 685 -7.17 0.50 -8.64
CA ALA A 685 -8.17 -0.27 -9.39
C ALA A 685 -9.58 -0.13 -8.80
N SER A 686 -9.69 0.28 -7.55
CA SER A 686 -10.96 0.56 -6.88
C SER A 686 -11.78 1.66 -7.57
N TYR A 687 -11.13 2.55 -8.35
CA TYR A 687 -11.82 3.64 -9.05
C TYR A 687 -12.88 3.15 -10.04
N VAL A 688 -12.74 1.96 -10.61
CA VAL A 688 -13.76 1.42 -11.53
C VAL A 688 -15.14 1.30 -10.87
N GLY A 689 -15.19 1.02 -9.56
CA GLY A 689 -16.45 0.98 -8.80
C GLY A 689 -17.15 2.36 -8.76
N ALA A 690 -16.37 3.44 -8.61
CA ALA A 690 -16.89 4.80 -8.70
C ALA A 690 -17.48 5.09 -10.09
N VAL A 691 -16.81 4.66 -11.15
CA VAL A 691 -17.28 4.82 -12.55
C VAL A 691 -18.58 4.06 -12.78
N ILE A 692 -18.69 2.81 -12.33
CA ILE A 692 -19.94 2.01 -12.45
C ILE A 692 -21.10 2.72 -11.74
N LYS A 693 -20.88 3.21 -10.52
CA LYS A 693 -21.89 3.95 -9.75
C LYS A 693 -22.33 5.23 -10.48
N ASP A 694 -21.39 6.05 -10.97
CA ASP A 694 -21.68 7.29 -11.70
C ASP A 694 -22.46 7.08 -13.02
N ILE A 695 -22.26 5.93 -13.68
CA ILE A 695 -23.04 5.57 -14.88
C ILE A 695 -24.47 5.23 -14.51
N SER A 696 -24.66 4.47 -13.44
CA SER A 696 -25.95 3.92 -13.02
C SER A 696 -26.82 4.94 -12.29
N GLU A 697 -26.19 5.85 -11.55
CA GLU A 697 -26.84 6.91 -10.77
C GLU A 697 -26.32 8.29 -11.24
N PRO A 698 -26.64 8.73 -12.46
CA PRO A 698 -26.13 10.01 -12.94
C PRO A 698 -26.67 11.17 -12.07
N LYS A 699 -25.73 11.96 -11.56
CA LYS A 699 -25.97 13.16 -10.72
C LYS A 699 -26.72 14.24 -11.45
#